data_f1ebdb753b9ebc14115893a647263a80
#
_entry.id   f1ebdb753b9ebc14115893a647263a80
#
_cell.length_a   1.000
_cell.length_b   1.000
_cell.length_c   1.000
_cell.angle_alpha   90.00
_cell.angle_beta   90.00
_cell.angle_gamma   90.00
#
_symmetry.space_group_name_H-M   'P 1'
#
loop_
_entity.id
_entity.type
_entity.pdbx_description
1 polymer ?
#
loop_
_entity_poly.entity_id
_entity_poly.type
_entity_poly.pdbx_seq_one_letter_code
_entity_poly.pdbx_strand_id
1 'polypeptide(L)'
;MEGELKVSKKSDLHLDWPGDKVRQSFLDYFAERKHKIVPSASLVPGDDPTLLFTNAGMVQFKDVFLGTGSRPYTRAVDSQKCMRVAGKHNDLDDVGRDDSHHTFFEMLGNWSFGDYYKEEAITWAWELLTEVWGLPKDRLWATVFEDEKGEIPRDDEAAEIWNRQPGFDAERILFFGRAENFWEMADTGPCGPDSEIHFDRGIEYCQKRDIEGHVCQVNGDCGRYLELWNLVFIQYNRTSPTDLIPLPKKHVDTGMGFERLVSILQNVDSNYKTDLFSPLLDQIQSMAGHNNIERAEQLTPYRVIADHSRAAAFLIADGVVPGNTGRNYVCRMVIRRASRFGGKLGFHGPFLAQVADTVIDKYGEVYSELKRNRTAILTTITDEEKRFHHTLNIGLARLEQHLDEMRSSGGHVLPGEEAFDLYATYGLPLEISRDIAREEGLEIEEEGFTEALETHRFASGAGKTQNAMVDDVEFYRGLFEELIEADHLDPDGVTYDPYQELAVKGKLLAMIKDGKQVDMAQPDDIVHVVIPKTNFYVEAGGQVADKGVITSTGESHWQIEIEDVWRPIGGLIVHIGVVIEGKPKVGDEIRAILSHARRWDIMRNHTATHLLHAGLQRVLGEHARQAGSLVAPDRLRFDFTHPQAMTEEQIQEVESFVNNAILADYKLDIRHKSQEEALSEGAMALFGESYGDVVRTVRIGDTARISYELCGGTHVPSTGVIGPFLIVSEGSVAAGIRRVEAVTGRGALELIQKQRETLKHLSHRLTTTEDKLEERIDHMIEERDQLQWEKNRYHLLQAEAAFQALEVEEIRGIPTLRGVIPDTNMETLLNLSDQFRNQYPSGILVLASSQEGRPLLVAAMTKDLVERGLSAIDLIKVVAAEVGGGGGGRPTLAQAGGSDTSKLPAALERVEAWVRTHLP
;
A
#
# COMPACT_ATOMS: atom_id res chain seq x y z
N MET A 1 60.89 28.92 -0.83
CA MET A 1 60.72 28.36 -2.17
C MET A 1 59.28 27.93 -2.27
N GLU A 2 58.50 28.82 -2.82
CA GLU A 2 57.07 28.64 -3.07
C GLU A 2 56.92 27.70 -4.27
N GLY A 3 56.30 26.55 -4.05
CA GLY A 3 55.90 25.63 -5.10
C GLY A 3 54.44 25.93 -5.47
N GLU A 4 54.24 26.65 -6.58
CA GLU A 4 52.95 26.84 -7.22
C GLU A 4 52.37 25.47 -7.60
N LEU A 5 51.32 25.05 -6.90
CA LEU A 5 50.39 24.02 -7.35
C LEU A 5 49.72 24.55 -8.64
N LYS A 6 50.16 24.02 -9.80
CA LYS A 6 49.44 24.17 -11.04
C LYS A 6 48.06 23.57 -10.92
N VAL A 7 47.10 24.43 -10.68
CA VAL A 7 45.67 24.10 -10.89
C VAL A 7 45.51 23.77 -12.35
N SER A 8 45.31 22.51 -12.67
CA SER A 8 44.91 22.03 -14.00
C SER A 8 43.68 22.84 -14.45
N LYS A 9 43.75 23.46 -15.62
CA LYS A 9 42.59 24.11 -16.24
C LYS A 9 41.41 23.14 -16.23
N LYS A 10 40.30 23.56 -15.61
CA LYS A 10 38.99 22.94 -15.82
C LYS A 10 38.76 22.87 -17.32
N SER A 11 38.75 21.64 -17.86
CA SER A 11 38.23 21.40 -19.19
C SER A 11 36.75 21.79 -19.17
N ASP A 12 36.37 22.66 -20.12
CA ASP A 12 34.95 23.00 -20.33
C ASP A 12 34.16 21.70 -20.42
N LEU A 13 33.11 21.57 -19.58
CA LEU A 13 32.16 20.46 -19.61
C LEU A 13 31.65 20.33 -21.06
N HIS A 14 32.04 19.28 -21.75
CA HIS A 14 31.46 18.92 -23.04
C HIS A 14 30.03 18.43 -22.82
N LEU A 15 29.06 19.35 -22.80
CA LEU A 15 27.62 19.08 -22.86
C LEU A 15 27.17 18.54 -24.24
N ASP A 16 28.08 17.86 -24.97
CA ASP A 16 27.78 17.28 -26.28
C ASP A 16 26.78 16.11 -26.18
N TRP A 17 26.64 15.51 -24.96
CA TRP A 17 25.78 14.35 -24.67
C TRP A 17 24.85 14.60 -23.47
N PRO A 18 23.83 15.47 -23.59
CA PRO A 18 22.78 15.52 -22.56
C PRO A 18 22.03 14.17 -22.48
N GLY A 19 21.53 13.82 -21.30
CA GLY A 19 20.88 12.54 -21.05
C GLY A 19 19.80 12.17 -22.07
N ASP A 20 18.95 13.12 -22.45
CA ASP A 20 17.90 12.86 -23.45
C ASP A 20 18.48 12.48 -24.82
N LYS A 21 19.60 13.08 -25.24
CA LYS A 21 20.29 12.73 -26.48
C LYS A 21 20.93 11.34 -26.39
N VAL A 22 21.49 10.98 -25.23
CA VAL A 22 22.05 9.63 -25.00
C VAL A 22 20.96 8.57 -25.13
N ARG A 23 19.82 8.78 -24.43
CA ARG A 23 18.66 7.88 -24.50
C ARG A 23 18.18 7.72 -25.94
N GLN A 24 17.94 8.83 -26.63
CA GLN A 24 17.47 8.81 -28.01
C GLN A 24 18.46 8.13 -28.96
N SER A 25 19.76 8.39 -28.82
CA SER A 25 20.80 7.79 -29.67
C SER A 25 20.88 6.27 -29.51
N PHE A 26 20.63 5.75 -28.30
CA PHE A 26 20.53 4.31 -28.04
C PHE A 26 19.34 3.71 -28.78
N LEU A 27 18.17 4.31 -28.62
CA LEU A 27 16.93 3.84 -29.24
C LEU A 27 17.05 3.86 -30.78
N ASP A 28 17.57 4.94 -31.35
CA ASP A 28 17.74 5.09 -32.80
C ASP A 28 18.75 4.07 -33.35
N TYR A 29 19.87 3.87 -32.65
CA TYR A 29 20.91 2.91 -33.06
C TYR A 29 20.36 1.49 -33.21
N PHE A 30 19.54 1.03 -32.25
CA PHE A 30 18.94 -0.30 -32.32
C PHE A 30 17.71 -0.35 -33.23
N ALA A 31 16.97 0.75 -33.38
CA ALA A 31 15.88 0.83 -34.37
C ALA A 31 16.40 0.66 -35.81
N GLU A 32 17.56 1.28 -36.16
CA GLU A 32 18.23 1.06 -37.44
C GLU A 32 18.62 -0.39 -37.68
N ARG A 33 18.79 -1.17 -36.57
CA ARG A 33 19.06 -2.63 -36.58
C ARG A 33 17.80 -3.47 -36.43
N LYS A 34 16.64 -2.89 -36.80
CA LYS A 34 15.33 -3.54 -36.83
C LYS A 34 14.77 -3.94 -35.44
N HIS A 35 15.22 -3.29 -34.37
CA HIS A 35 14.57 -3.45 -33.08
C HIS A 35 13.31 -2.57 -33.03
N LYS A 36 12.23 -3.14 -32.51
CA LYS A 36 11.01 -2.36 -32.19
C LYS A 36 11.28 -1.51 -30.94
N ILE A 37 11.15 -0.20 -31.07
CA ILE A 37 11.12 0.66 -29.88
C ILE A 37 9.81 0.37 -29.14
N VAL A 38 9.92 -0.03 -27.88
CA VAL A 38 8.79 -0.31 -27.01
C VAL A 38 8.76 0.68 -25.84
N PRO A 39 7.59 1.02 -25.30
CA PRO A 39 7.50 1.89 -24.15
C PRO A 39 8.04 1.18 -22.89
N SER A 40 8.59 1.95 -21.96
CA SER A 40 8.93 1.48 -20.62
C SER A 40 7.70 0.87 -19.94
N ALA A 41 7.83 -0.32 -19.40
CA ALA A 41 6.80 -0.88 -18.54
C ALA A 41 6.69 -0.08 -17.22
N SER A 42 5.59 -0.30 -16.49
CA SER A 42 5.39 0.25 -15.15
C SER A 42 6.44 -0.28 -14.18
N LEU A 43 6.77 0.50 -13.14
CA LEU A 43 7.55 0.03 -11.98
C LEU A 43 6.84 -1.09 -11.22
N VAL A 44 5.52 -1.19 -11.35
CA VAL A 44 4.73 -2.27 -10.77
C VAL A 44 4.59 -3.38 -11.79
N PRO A 45 5.31 -4.52 -11.63
CA PRO A 45 5.17 -5.67 -12.52
C PRO A 45 3.75 -6.23 -12.40
N GLY A 46 3.11 -6.52 -13.54
CA GLY A 46 1.71 -6.96 -13.61
C GLY A 46 1.48 -8.25 -12.84
N ASP A 47 1.98 -9.39 -13.35
CA ASP A 47 1.60 -10.72 -12.84
C ASP A 47 2.75 -11.51 -12.22
N ASP A 48 3.83 -10.85 -11.86
CA ASP A 48 4.93 -11.53 -11.19
C ASP A 48 4.87 -11.34 -9.66
N PRO A 49 4.32 -12.30 -8.91
CA PRO A 49 4.26 -12.21 -7.45
C PRO A 49 5.63 -12.31 -6.78
N THR A 50 6.66 -12.72 -7.52
CA THR A 50 8.03 -12.88 -7.01
C THR A 50 8.78 -11.55 -6.98
N LEU A 51 8.32 -10.54 -7.72
CA LEU A 51 8.95 -9.23 -7.82
C LEU A 51 8.13 -8.13 -7.14
N LEU A 52 8.77 -7.37 -6.28
CA LEU A 52 8.16 -6.20 -5.67
C LEU A 52 8.05 -5.05 -6.69
N PHE A 53 9.10 -4.84 -7.48
CA PHE A 53 9.17 -3.82 -8.54
C PHE A 53 9.86 -4.37 -9.79
N THR A 54 9.65 -3.71 -10.92
CA THR A 54 10.44 -3.93 -12.12
C THR A 54 11.89 -3.51 -11.83
N ASN A 55 12.78 -4.49 -11.72
CA ASN A 55 14.19 -4.31 -11.34
C ASN A 55 15.15 -4.43 -12.52
N ALA A 56 14.66 -4.86 -13.69
CA ALA A 56 15.41 -5.02 -14.93
C ALA A 56 14.50 -4.88 -16.14
N GLY A 57 15.07 -4.51 -17.31
CA GLY A 57 14.31 -4.29 -18.54
C GLY A 57 13.61 -5.53 -19.08
N MET A 58 14.16 -6.72 -18.80
CA MET A 58 13.60 -7.99 -19.27
C MET A 58 12.28 -8.38 -18.60
N VAL A 59 11.90 -7.79 -17.47
CA VAL A 59 10.72 -8.21 -16.70
C VAL A 59 9.45 -8.20 -17.56
N GLN A 60 9.30 -7.21 -18.43
CA GLN A 60 8.16 -7.12 -19.35
C GLN A 60 8.15 -8.19 -20.47
N PHE A 61 9.24 -8.97 -20.63
CA PHE A 61 9.41 -10.02 -21.65
C PHE A 61 9.62 -11.42 -21.07
N LYS A 62 9.45 -11.59 -19.75
CA LYS A 62 9.65 -12.87 -19.07
C LYS A 62 8.91 -14.03 -19.74
N ASP A 63 7.65 -13.79 -20.11
CA ASP A 63 6.80 -14.75 -20.80
C ASP A 63 7.35 -15.19 -22.17
N VAL A 64 7.96 -14.26 -22.92
CA VAL A 64 8.58 -14.53 -24.22
C VAL A 64 9.83 -15.39 -24.05
N PHE A 65 10.68 -15.09 -23.07
CA PHE A 65 11.87 -15.88 -22.78
C PHE A 65 11.54 -17.31 -22.37
N LEU A 66 10.48 -17.49 -21.59
CA LEU A 66 10.00 -18.79 -21.16
C LEU A 66 9.19 -19.54 -22.25
N GLY A 67 8.89 -18.89 -23.37
CA GLY A 67 8.10 -19.47 -24.47
C GLY A 67 6.61 -19.59 -24.17
N THR A 68 6.13 -18.94 -23.11
CA THR A 68 4.69 -18.92 -22.74
C THR A 68 3.93 -17.76 -23.36
N GLY A 69 4.66 -16.76 -23.90
CA GLY A 69 4.10 -15.61 -24.62
C GLY A 69 4.79 -15.39 -25.96
N SER A 70 4.21 -14.54 -26.80
CA SER A 70 4.78 -14.13 -28.08
C SER A 70 4.62 -12.63 -28.32
N ARG A 71 5.44 -12.09 -29.21
CA ARG A 71 5.35 -10.68 -29.64
C ARG A 71 5.38 -10.65 -31.18
N PRO A 72 4.78 -9.64 -31.82
CA PRO A 72 4.80 -9.50 -33.28
C PRO A 72 6.17 -9.06 -33.83
N TYR A 73 7.21 -9.09 -33.00
CA TYR A 73 8.59 -8.75 -33.30
C TYR A 73 9.56 -9.70 -32.60
N THR A 74 10.75 -9.87 -33.16
CA THR A 74 11.81 -10.70 -32.59
C THR A 74 12.94 -9.90 -31.94
N ARG A 75 12.89 -8.57 -32.06
CA ARG A 75 13.87 -7.63 -31.48
C ARG A 75 13.14 -6.48 -30.83
N ALA A 76 13.57 -6.09 -29.64
CA ALA A 76 13.03 -4.92 -28.93
C ALA A 76 14.15 -4.05 -28.36
N VAL A 77 13.85 -2.76 -28.15
CA VAL A 77 14.72 -1.79 -27.49
C VAL A 77 13.89 -0.82 -26.68
N ASP A 78 14.34 -0.46 -25.48
CA ASP A 78 13.72 0.61 -24.68
C ASP A 78 14.72 1.29 -23.72
N SER A 79 14.18 2.27 -22.98
CA SER A 79 14.73 2.79 -21.73
C SER A 79 13.75 2.48 -20.62
N GLN A 80 14.02 1.42 -19.85
CA GLN A 80 13.12 0.89 -18.83
C GLN A 80 13.33 1.58 -17.50
N LYS A 81 12.23 2.01 -16.88
CA LYS A 81 12.20 2.44 -15.47
C LYS A 81 12.47 1.23 -14.58
N CYS A 82 13.47 1.32 -13.71
CA CYS A 82 13.83 0.25 -12.78
C CYS A 82 13.88 0.76 -11.35
N MET A 83 13.61 -0.13 -10.40
CA MET A 83 13.71 0.16 -8.97
C MET A 83 14.34 -0.99 -8.19
N ARG A 84 15.39 -0.68 -7.40
CA ARG A 84 16.16 -1.63 -6.60
C ARG A 84 16.21 -1.17 -5.14
N VAL A 85 15.29 -1.66 -4.31
CA VAL A 85 15.11 -1.24 -2.91
C VAL A 85 14.82 -2.40 -1.97
N ALA A 86 14.78 -3.63 -2.48
CA ALA A 86 14.49 -4.82 -1.70
C ALA A 86 14.90 -6.09 -2.45
N GLY A 87 15.07 -7.21 -1.74
CA GLY A 87 15.38 -8.51 -2.29
C GLY A 87 16.86 -8.69 -2.62
N LYS A 88 17.16 -9.56 -3.62
CA LYS A 88 18.53 -9.89 -4.05
C LYS A 88 19.30 -8.67 -4.57
N HIS A 89 18.59 -7.69 -5.14
CA HIS A 89 19.14 -6.43 -5.65
C HIS A 89 18.62 -5.28 -4.80
N ASN A 90 19.34 -4.89 -3.75
CA ASN A 90 18.97 -3.80 -2.85
C ASN A 90 20.11 -2.77 -2.76
N ASP A 91 19.92 -1.64 -3.42
CA ASP A 91 20.91 -0.54 -3.48
C ASP A 91 20.64 0.56 -2.44
N LEU A 92 19.59 0.43 -1.62
CA LEU A 92 19.10 1.50 -0.73
C LEU A 92 20.15 1.99 0.27
N ASP A 93 20.99 1.10 0.77
CA ASP A 93 21.99 1.43 1.79
C ASP A 93 23.16 2.23 1.21
N ASP A 94 23.46 2.07 -0.08
CA ASP A 94 24.54 2.75 -0.78
C ASP A 94 24.11 4.11 -1.34
N VAL A 95 22.80 4.31 -1.54
CA VAL A 95 22.23 5.55 -2.07
C VAL A 95 22.62 6.77 -1.23
N GLY A 96 23.24 7.74 -1.88
CA GLY A 96 23.74 8.98 -1.28
C GLY A 96 25.13 8.86 -0.66
N ARG A 97 25.64 7.65 -0.43
CA ARG A 97 26.96 7.39 0.16
C ARG A 97 28.06 7.18 -0.88
N ASP A 98 27.66 6.70 -2.05
CA ASP A 98 28.54 6.55 -3.20
C ASP A 98 28.11 7.45 -4.38
N ASP A 99 28.79 7.30 -5.52
CA ASP A 99 28.61 8.16 -6.70
C ASP A 99 27.70 7.56 -7.78
N SER A 100 27.24 6.30 -7.65
CA SER A 100 26.67 5.53 -8.76
C SER A 100 25.40 4.72 -8.46
N HIS A 101 25.05 4.46 -7.19
CA HIS A 101 23.83 3.70 -6.85
C HIS A 101 22.61 4.61 -6.66
N HIS A 102 21.47 4.11 -7.11
CA HIS A 102 20.18 4.80 -7.08
C HIS A 102 19.05 3.84 -6.71
N THR A 103 18.04 4.32 -5.99
CA THR A 103 16.81 3.55 -5.74
C THR A 103 15.99 3.39 -7.02
N PHE A 104 15.83 4.47 -7.78
CA PHE A 104 15.25 4.50 -9.11
C PHE A 104 16.34 4.84 -10.14
N PHE A 105 16.36 4.12 -11.26
CA PHE A 105 17.26 4.38 -12.37
C PHE A 105 16.64 3.98 -13.70
N GLU A 106 17.21 4.47 -14.79
CA GLU A 106 16.85 4.03 -16.14
C GLU A 106 17.83 2.95 -16.61
N MET A 107 17.32 1.87 -17.18
CA MET A 107 18.10 0.81 -17.81
C MET A 107 17.85 0.85 -19.31
N LEU A 108 18.90 1.10 -20.08
CA LEU A 108 18.85 0.98 -21.54
C LEU A 108 19.00 -0.50 -21.91
N GLY A 109 17.97 -1.06 -22.56
CA GLY A 109 17.92 -2.48 -22.90
C GLY A 109 17.67 -2.74 -24.37
N ASN A 110 18.33 -3.78 -24.92
CA ASN A 110 18.00 -4.35 -26.21
C ASN A 110 17.89 -5.86 -26.12
N TRP A 111 16.89 -6.41 -26.79
CA TRP A 111 16.51 -7.82 -26.69
C TRP A 111 16.46 -8.53 -28.01
N SER A 112 16.85 -9.84 -28.00
CA SER A 112 16.64 -10.78 -29.09
C SER A 112 15.81 -11.96 -28.61
N PHE A 113 14.69 -12.20 -29.25
CA PHE A 113 13.79 -13.32 -28.95
C PHE A 113 14.05 -14.49 -29.91
N GLY A 114 15.26 -15.06 -29.84
CA GLY A 114 15.71 -16.16 -30.70
C GLY A 114 16.03 -15.76 -32.14
N ASP A 115 16.44 -14.52 -32.36
CA ASP A 115 16.81 -13.96 -33.67
C ASP A 115 18.34 -13.88 -33.81
N TYR A 116 19.02 -13.01 -33.03
CA TYR A 116 20.48 -12.91 -32.96
C TYR A 116 20.99 -13.35 -31.59
N TYR A 117 22.32 -13.53 -31.48
CA TYR A 117 22.93 -13.96 -30.23
C TYR A 117 24.23 -13.21 -29.94
N LYS A 118 25.26 -13.86 -29.40
CA LYS A 118 26.50 -13.24 -28.88
C LYS A 118 27.25 -12.38 -29.92
N GLU A 119 27.39 -12.85 -31.16
CA GLU A 119 28.20 -12.18 -32.21
C GLU A 119 27.66 -10.76 -32.46
N GLU A 120 26.36 -10.64 -32.72
CA GLU A 120 25.75 -9.33 -32.97
C GLU A 120 25.68 -8.48 -31.69
N ALA A 121 25.32 -9.10 -30.56
CA ALA A 121 25.19 -8.37 -29.28
C ALA A 121 26.52 -7.68 -28.89
N ILE A 122 27.62 -8.41 -28.90
CA ILE A 122 28.96 -7.91 -28.56
C ILE A 122 29.43 -6.89 -29.61
N THR A 123 29.24 -7.20 -30.89
CA THR A 123 29.69 -6.31 -31.97
C THR A 123 28.95 -4.98 -31.93
N TRP A 124 27.65 -4.95 -31.76
CA TRP A 124 26.86 -3.73 -31.67
C TRP A 124 27.14 -2.95 -30.39
N ALA A 125 27.37 -3.63 -29.28
CA ALA A 125 27.76 -2.95 -28.05
C ALA A 125 29.11 -2.24 -28.21
N TRP A 126 30.10 -2.93 -28.78
CA TRP A 126 31.40 -2.33 -29.04
C TRP A 126 31.35 -1.14 -30.02
N GLU A 127 30.64 -1.26 -31.15
CA GLU A 127 30.44 -0.21 -32.13
C GLU A 127 29.77 1.02 -31.50
N LEU A 128 28.69 0.82 -30.72
CA LEU A 128 27.94 1.90 -30.08
C LEU A 128 28.84 2.67 -29.09
N LEU A 129 29.56 1.95 -28.23
CA LEU A 129 30.43 2.59 -27.24
C LEU A 129 31.59 3.35 -27.87
N THR A 130 32.25 2.74 -28.89
CA THR A 130 33.53 3.26 -29.39
C THR A 130 33.40 4.16 -30.63
N GLU A 131 32.48 3.86 -31.56
CA GLU A 131 32.34 4.59 -32.82
C GLU A 131 31.23 5.63 -32.74
N VAL A 132 30.13 5.38 -32.04
CA VAL A 132 29.02 6.34 -31.93
C VAL A 132 29.26 7.31 -30.78
N TRP A 133 29.56 6.77 -29.59
CA TRP A 133 29.79 7.61 -28.42
C TRP A 133 31.23 7.99 -28.17
N GLY A 134 32.18 7.37 -28.90
CA GLY A 134 33.57 7.76 -28.93
C GLY A 134 34.35 7.48 -27.65
N LEU A 135 33.92 6.46 -26.86
CA LEU A 135 34.67 6.08 -25.66
C LEU A 135 36.05 5.52 -26.02
N PRO A 136 37.11 5.86 -25.25
CA PRO A 136 38.45 5.37 -25.47
C PRO A 136 38.54 3.85 -25.36
N LYS A 137 38.94 3.20 -26.46
CA LYS A 137 39.03 1.73 -26.53
C LYS A 137 39.97 1.14 -25.49
N ASP A 138 41.01 1.89 -25.14
CA ASP A 138 42.02 1.51 -24.15
C ASP A 138 41.56 1.66 -22.70
N ARG A 139 40.35 2.12 -22.47
CA ARG A 139 39.73 2.19 -21.12
C ARG A 139 38.59 1.19 -20.92
N LEU A 140 38.22 0.39 -21.93
CA LEU A 140 37.16 -0.59 -21.90
C LEU A 140 37.72 -1.97 -21.59
N TRP A 141 37.04 -2.67 -20.67
CA TRP A 141 37.34 -4.04 -20.24
C TRP A 141 36.07 -4.87 -20.44
N ALA A 142 36.26 -6.17 -20.76
CA ALA A 142 35.16 -7.11 -20.86
C ALA A 142 35.35 -8.26 -19.87
N THR A 143 34.25 -8.66 -19.21
CA THR A 143 34.23 -9.88 -18.40
C THR A 143 33.42 -10.95 -19.11
N VAL A 144 33.74 -12.22 -18.90
CA VAL A 144 33.06 -13.38 -19.47
C VAL A 144 32.97 -14.50 -18.43
N PHE A 145 31.98 -15.35 -18.55
CA PHE A 145 31.65 -16.39 -17.60
C PHE A 145 32.63 -17.55 -17.58
N GLU A 146 33.03 -17.99 -16.37
CA GLU A 146 33.74 -19.26 -16.08
C GLU A 146 33.16 -19.90 -14.82
N ASP A 147 32.61 -21.13 -14.97
CA ASP A 147 31.96 -21.80 -13.85
C ASP A 147 32.97 -22.50 -12.92
N GLU A 148 33.07 -22.03 -11.69
CA GLU A 148 33.94 -22.63 -10.66
C GLU A 148 33.51 -24.07 -10.30
N LYS A 149 32.21 -24.42 -10.50
CA LYS A 149 31.68 -25.74 -10.23
C LYS A 149 31.82 -26.70 -11.40
N GLY A 150 32.09 -26.19 -12.61
CA GLY A 150 32.22 -27.01 -13.84
C GLY A 150 30.91 -27.62 -14.32
N GLU A 151 29.74 -27.14 -13.88
CA GLU A 151 28.40 -27.60 -14.30
C GLU A 151 27.98 -26.95 -15.62
N ILE A 152 28.44 -25.74 -15.89
CA ILE A 152 28.15 -24.99 -17.11
C ILE A 152 29.47 -24.71 -17.83
N PRO A 153 29.53 -24.91 -19.16
CA PRO A 153 30.76 -24.65 -19.92
C PRO A 153 31.20 -23.16 -19.79
N ARG A 154 32.52 -22.97 -19.72
CA ARG A 154 33.12 -21.63 -19.81
C ARG A 154 32.74 -20.96 -21.15
N ASP A 155 32.52 -19.66 -21.14
CA ASP A 155 32.08 -18.92 -22.32
C ASP A 155 33.24 -18.45 -23.21
N ASP A 156 33.97 -19.45 -23.78
CA ASP A 156 35.05 -19.17 -24.71
C ASP A 156 34.54 -18.48 -25.99
N GLU A 157 33.27 -18.71 -26.41
CA GLU A 157 32.65 -18.06 -27.55
C GLU A 157 32.60 -16.55 -27.40
N ALA A 158 32.12 -16.06 -26.24
CA ALA A 158 32.10 -14.63 -25.97
C ALA A 158 33.50 -14.02 -25.94
N ALA A 159 34.48 -14.71 -25.31
CA ALA A 159 35.86 -14.27 -25.26
C ALA A 159 36.48 -14.15 -26.65
N GLU A 160 36.24 -15.11 -27.56
CA GLU A 160 36.72 -15.09 -28.95
C GLU A 160 36.09 -13.95 -29.75
N ILE A 161 34.80 -13.66 -29.52
CA ILE A 161 34.11 -12.53 -30.18
C ILE A 161 34.68 -11.19 -29.72
N TRP A 162 34.93 -11.03 -28.41
CA TRP A 162 35.60 -9.82 -27.89
C TRP A 162 36.99 -9.63 -28.49
N ASN A 163 37.79 -10.70 -28.57
CA ASN A 163 39.15 -10.63 -29.14
C ASN A 163 39.16 -10.22 -30.62
N ARG A 164 38.06 -10.40 -31.36
CA ARG A 164 37.93 -10.00 -32.77
C ARG A 164 37.47 -8.57 -32.95
N GLN A 165 37.05 -7.86 -31.90
CA GLN A 165 36.57 -6.51 -32.02
C GLN A 165 37.67 -5.52 -32.41
N PRO A 166 37.42 -4.56 -33.33
CA PRO A 166 38.44 -3.66 -33.86
C PRO A 166 39.08 -2.81 -32.74
N GLY A 167 40.36 -3.09 -32.46
CA GLY A 167 41.16 -2.33 -31.50
C GLY A 167 40.87 -2.71 -30.03
N PHE A 168 40.21 -3.85 -29.78
CA PHE A 168 40.10 -4.43 -28.44
C PHE A 168 41.42 -5.15 -28.09
N ASP A 169 41.82 -5.05 -26.83
CA ASP A 169 43.02 -5.68 -26.29
C ASP A 169 42.67 -6.98 -25.59
N ALA A 170 43.17 -8.13 -26.08
CA ALA A 170 42.90 -9.44 -25.52
C ALA A 170 43.25 -9.56 -24.01
N GLU A 171 44.22 -8.78 -23.52
CA GLU A 171 44.61 -8.80 -22.10
C GLU A 171 43.53 -8.16 -21.20
N ARG A 172 42.52 -7.53 -21.80
CA ARG A 172 41.37 -6.93 -21.09
C ARG A 172 40.12 -7.79 -21.08
N ILE A 173 40.21 -9.05 -21.47
CA ILE A 173 39.16 -10.06 -21.30
C ILE A 173 39.45 -10.82 -20.03
N LEU A 174 38.54 -10.72 -19.05
CA LEU A 174 38.68 -11.36 -17.75
C LEU A 174 37.57 -12.39 -17.57
N PHE A 175 37.89 -13.48 -16.86
CA PHE A 175 36.93 -14.55 -16.57
C PHE A 175 36.51 -14.45 -15.11
N PHE A 176 35.19 -14.50 -14.85
CA PHE A 176 34.61 -14.49 -13.52
C PHE A 176 33.52 -15.56 -13.38
N GLY A 177 33.21 -15.89 -12.13
CA GLY A 177 32.31 -16.95 -11.77
C GLY A 177 30.83 -16.56 -11.77
N ARG A 178 30.06 -17.41 -11.09
CA ARG A 178 28.59 -17.26 -11.02
C ARG A 178 28.15 -16.01 -10.29
N ALA A 179 28.93 -15.50 -9.38
CA ALA A 179 28.58 -14.30 -8.64
C ALA A 179 28.55 -13.04 -9.51
N GLU A 180 29.44 -12.96 -10.50
CA GLU A 180 29.67 -11.81 -11.36
C GLU A 180 29.09 -11.99 -12.76
N ASN A 181 29.32 -13.13 -13.42
CA ASN A 181 29.01 -13.34 -14.84
C ASN A 181 27.95 -14.44 -15.11
N PHE A 182 27.02 -14.66 -14.18
CA PHE A 182 25.84 -15.50 -14.41
C PHE A 182 24.57 -14.82 -13.89
N TRP A 183 23.84 -14.25 -14.80
CA TRP A 183 22.65 -13.47 -14.43
C TRP A 183 21.43 -14.35 -14.18
N GLU A 184 20.69 -14.02 -13.11
CA GLU A 184 19.45 -14.68 -12.70
C GLU A 184 18.41 -13.63 -12.30
N MET A 185 17.21 -13.74 -12.86
CA MET A 185 16.14 -12.78 -12.59
C MET A 185 15.68 -12.79 -11.12
N ALA A 186 15.56 -14.00 -10.56
CA ALA A 186 15.17 -14.30 -9.19
C ALA A 186 15.64 -15.71 -8.82
N ASP A 187 15.12 -16.29 -7.73
CA ASP A 187 15.41 -17.67 -7.32
C ASP A 187 14.96 -18.71 -8.37
N THR A 188 13.97 -18.36 -9.18
CA THR A 188 13.49 -19.16 -10.33
C THR A 188 13.22 -18.24 -11.53
N GLY A 189 13.38 -18.76 -12.74
CA GLY A 189 13.12 -18.02 -13.97
C GLY A 189 14.23 -18.11 -15.02
N PRO A 190 14.15 -17.29 -16.09
CA PRO A 190 15.15 -17.27 -17.13
C PRO A 190 16.50 -16.82 -16.58
N CYS A 191 17.59 -17.50 -17.04
CA CYS A 191 18.94 -17.19 -16.61
C CYS A 191 19.97 -17.61 -17.66
N GLY A 192 21.20 -17.14 -17.50
CA GLY A 192 22.29 -17.53 -18.38
C GLY A 192 23.61 -16.82 -18.08
N PRO A 193 24.72 -17.28 -18.70
CA PRO A 193 25.98 -16.56 -18.63
C PRO A 193 25.86 -15.17 -19.23
N ASP A 194 26.65 -14.25 -18.73
CA ASP A 194 26.70 -12.91 -19.26
C ASP A 194 28.13 -12.42 -19.50
N SER A 195 28.21 -11.26 -20.14
CA SER A 195 29.45 -10.54 -20.39
C SER A 195 29.24 -9.06 -20.07
N GLU A 196 30.00 -8.57 -19.10
CA GLU A 196 29.91 -7.18 -18.69
C GLU A 196 30.98 -6.32 -19.36
N ILE A 197 30.64 -5.05 -19.61
CA ILE A 197 31.56 -4.05 -20.12
C ILE A 197 31.83 -3.04 -19.03
N HIS A 198 33.10 -2.92 -18.64
CA HIS A 198 33.57 -2.00 -17.60
C HIS A 198 34.41 -0.88 -18.21
N PHE A 199 34.31 0.29 -17.60
CA PHE A 199 35.12 1.47 -17.97
C PHE A 199 36.13 1.79 -16.86
N ASP A 200 37.43 1.85 -17.21
CA ASP A 200 38.49 2.31 -16.30
C ASP A 200 38.47 3.83 -16.21
N ARG A 201 37.96 4.33 -15.11
CA ARG A 201 37.86 5.78 -14.81
C ARG A 201 39.22 6.40 -14.52
N GLY A 202 40.23 5.60 -14.21
CA GLY A 202 41.54 6.02 -13.80
C GLY A 202 41.80 5.82 -12.31
N ILE A 203 43.08 5.83 -11.95
CA ILE A 203 43.51 5.62 -10.56
C ILE A 203 43.01 6.71 -9.60
N GLU A 204 42.75 7.89 -10.11
CA GLU A 204 42.23 9.03 -9.39
C GLU A 204 40.83 8.78 -8.80
N TYR A 205 40.09 7.83 -9.37
CA TYR A 205 38.76 7.42 -8.88
C TYR A 205 38.81 6.26 -7.86
N CYS A 206 39.98 5.69 -7.57
CA CYS A 206 40.13 4.67 -6.56
C CYS A 206 39.97 5.28 -5.16
N GLN A 207 38.87 4.94 -4.49
CA GLN A 207 38.59 5.38 -3.12
C GLN A 207 39.47 4.69 -2.07
N LYS A 208 40.12 3.57 -2.46
CA LYS A 208 40.99 2.77 -1.59
C LYS A 208 42.48 2.93 -1.90
N ARG A 209 42.87 3.94 -2.71
CA ARG A 209 44.25 4.15 -3.17
C ARG A 209 45.27 4.33 -2.03
N ASP A 210 44.82 4.83 -0.89
CA ASP A 210 45.66 5.10 0.29
C ASP A 210 45.69 3.92 1.28
N ILE A 211 44.99 2.80 0.96
CA ILE A 211 45.01 1.58 1.77
C ILE A 211 46.18 0.71 1.34
N GLU A 212 47.10 0.41 2.28
CA GLU A 212 48.25 -0.43 2.02
C GLU A 212 47.83 -1.83 1.56
N GLY A 213 48.38 -2.28 0.44
CA GLY A 213 48.07 -3.61 -0.14
C GLY A 213 46.84 -3.63 -1.06
N HIS A 214 46.13 -2.51 -1.24
CA HIS A 214 45.01 -2.47 -2.17
C HIS A 214 45.47 -2.55 -3.65
N VAL A 215 44.81 -3.44 -4.39
CA VAL A 215 44.98 -3.60 -5.86
C VAL A 215 43.66 -3.33 -6.53
N CYS A 216 43.62 -2.35 -7.42
CA CYS A 216 42.44 -2.07 -8.25
C CYS A 216 42.22 -3.21 -9.23
N GLN A 217 41.00 -3.74 -9.28
CA GLN A 217 40.61 -4.79 -10.22
C GLN A 217 39.18 -4.54 -10.73
N VAL A 218 38.86 -5.09 -11.89
CA VAL A 218 37.48 -5.17 -12.41
C VAL A 218 36.65 -5.99 -11.44
N ASN A 219 35.39 -5.65 -11.25
CA ASN A 219 34.51 -6.21 -10.21
C ASN A 219 35.01 -6.00 -8.75
N GLY A 220 35.91 -5.02 -8.56
CA GLY A 220 36.35 -4.57 -7.26
C GLY A 220 35.56 -3.36 -6.78
N ASP A 221 35.54 -3.17 -5.47
CA ASP A 221 34.75 -2.17 -4.76
C ASP A 221 35.45 -0.80 -4.56
N CYS A 222 36.47 -0.48 -5.37
CA CYS A 222 37.25 0.74 -5.17
C CYS A 222 36.80 1.93 -6.02
N GLY A 223 35.81 1.76 -6.89
CA GLY A 223 35.23 2.82 -7.73
C GLY A 223 36.03 3.20 -9.00
N ARG A 224 37.21 2.59 -9.23
CA ARG A 224 38.01 2.82 -10.45
C ARG A 224 37.34 2.22 -11.69
N TYR A 225 36.94 0.95 -11.65
CA TYR A 225 36.27 0.27 -12.73
C TYR A 225 34.77 0.37 -12.53
N LEU A 226 34.06 0.98 -13.49
CA LEU A 226 32.63 1.16 -13.44
C LEU A 226 31.97 0.24 -14.49
N GLU A 227 31.14 -0.70 -14.03
CA GLU A 227 30.28 -1.50 -14.91
C GLU A 227 29.31 -0.56 -15.64
N LEU A 228 29.34 -0.60 -16.98
CA LEU A 228 28.44 0.17 -17.83
C LEU A 228 27.30 -0.66 -18.37
N TRP A 229 27.59 -1.87 -18.86
CA TRP A 229 26.65 -2.65 -19.66
C TRP A 229 26.81 -4.14 -19.38
N ASN A 230 25.70 -4.82 -19.08
CA ASN A 230 25.66 -6.27 -18.96
C ASN A 230 24.96 -6.86 -20.20
N LEU A 231 25.60 -7.80 -20.90
CA LEU A 231 25.09 -8.53 -22.05
C LEU A 231 24.75 -9.95 -21.62
N VAL A 232 23.48 -10.23 -21.31
CA VAL A 232 23.04 -11.52 -20.79
C VAL A 232 22.62 -12.44 -21.92
N PHE A 233 23.15 -13.66 -21.92
CA PHE A 233 22.89 -14.71 -22.91
C PHE A 233 21.94 -15.76 -22.33
N ILE A 234 20.65 -15.43 -22.32
CA ILE A 234 19.60 -16.26 -21.74
C ILE A 234 19.49 -17.58 -22.52
N GLN A 235 19.77 -18.68 -21.85
CA GLN A 235 19.71 -20.03 -22.44
C GLN A 235 19.17 -21.10 -21.49
N TYR A 236 18.87 -20.74 -20.23
CA TYR A 236 18.32 -21.67 -19.23
C TYR A 236 17.08 -21.08 -18.55
N ASN A 237 16.26 -21.98 -18.02
CA ASN A 237 15.22 -21.67 -17.04
C ASN A 237 15.59 -22.37 -15.73
N ARG A 238 15.73 -21.61 -14.64
CA ARG A 238 15.90 -22.15 -13.30
C ARG A 238 14.53 -22.48 -12.73
N THR A 239 14.25 -23.77 -12.52
CA THR A 239 12.97 -24.25 -11.98
C THR A 239 13.03 -24.55 -10.50
N SER A 240 14.23 -24.82 -9.97
CA SER A 240 14.53 -24.96 -8.54
C SER A 240 15.95 -24.47 -8.24
N PRO A 241 16.36 -24.33 -6.97
CA PRO A 241 17.74 -23.94 -6.62
C PRO A 241 18.83 -24.81 -7.26
N THR A 242 18.52 -26.07 -7.61
CA THR A 242 19.45 -27.03 -8.16
C THR A 242 19.27 -27.30 -9.66
N ASP A 243 18.10 -26.98 -10.26
CA ASP A 243 17.74 -27.44 -11.58
C ASP A 243 17.76 -26.33 -12.63
N LEU A 244 18.62 -26.49 -13.65
CA LEU A 244 18.72 -25.62 -14.81
C LEU A 244 18.25 -26.40 -16.06
N ILE A 245 17.14 -25.96 -16.63
CA ILE A 245 16.57 -26.56 -17.85
C ILE A 245 16.95 -25.70 -19.06
N PRO A 246 17.59 -26.24 -20.10
CA PRO A 246 17.87 -25.49 -21.32
C PRO A 246 16.60 -25.00 -21.99
N LEU A 247 16.56 -23.71 -22.39
CA LEU A 247 15.45 -23.14 -23.15
C LEU A 247 15.47 -23.66 -24.61
N PRO A 248 14.30 -23.74 -25.26
CA PRO A 248 14.20 -24.19 -26.68
C PRO A 248 14.93 -23.25 -27.65
N LYS A 249 15.06 -21.99 -27.29
CA LYS A 249 15.75 -20.94 -28.06
C LYS A 249 16.72 -20.19 -27.16
N LYS A 250 17.80 -19.70 -27.76
CA LYS A 250 18.72 -18.79 -27.12
C LYS A 250 18.24 -17.34 -27.34
N HIS A 251 18.34 -16.52 -26.31
CA HIS A 251 17.88 -15.14 -26.31
C HIS A 251 19.01 -14.21 -25.87
N VAL A 252 18.87 -12.93 -26.19
CA VAL A 252 19.72 -11.87 -25.66
C VAL A 252 18.86 -10.94 -24.82
N ASP A 253 19.32 -10.69 -23.61
CA ASP A 253 18.85 -9.62 -22.73
C ASP A 253 20.02 -8.71 -22.43
N THR A 254 19.87 -7.40 -22.51
CA THR A 254 20.93 -6.49 -22.11
C THR A 254 20.43 -5.41 -21.19
N GLY A 255 21.31 -4.98 -20.28
CA GLY A 255 21.02 -3.88 -19.35
C GLY A 255 22.20 -2.96 -19.19
N MET A 256 22.07 -1.71 -19.64
CA MET A 256 23.06 -0.66 -19.45
C MET A 256 22.57 0.39 -18.47
N GLY A 257 23.38 0.68 -17.47
CA GLY A 257 23.11 1.75 -16.50
C GLY A 257 23.13 3.12 -17.16
N PHE A 258 21.96 3.70 -17.42
CA PHE A 258 21.83 4.97 -18.11
C PHE A 258 22.57 6.11 -17.40
N GLU A 259 22.35 6.28 -16.10
CA GLU A 259 22.99 7.32 -15.30
C GLU A 259 24.51 7.16 -15.28
N ARG A 260 25.01 5.91 -15.20
CA ARG A 260 26.44 5.59 -15.25
C ARG A 260 27.04 5.99 -16.59
N LEU A 261 26.40 5.63 -17.70
CA LEU A 261 26.83 5.99 -19.04
C LEU A 261 26.86 7.51 -19.24
N VAL A 262 25.78 8.21 -18.83
CA VAL A 262 25.70 9.67 -18.94
C VAL A 262 26.83 10.34 -18.16
N SER A 263 27.19 9.85 -16.98
CA SER A 263 28.29 10.39 -16.19
C SER A 263 29.63 10.28 -16.90
N ILE A 264 29.89 9.19 -17.63
CA ILE A 264 31.09 8.97 -18.40
C ILE A 264 31.10 9.90 -19.63
N LEU A 265 30.00 9.98 -20.38
CA LEU A 265 29.90 10.82 -21.59
C LEU A 265 29.98 12.32 -21.28
N GLN A 266 29.48 12.75 -20.13
CA GLN A 266 29.61 14.13 -19.64
C GLN A 266 30.91 14.38 -18.88
N ASN A 267 31.78 13.37 -18.76
CA ASN A 267 33.10 13.45 -18.09
C ASN A 267 32.98 14.03 -16.66
N VAL A 268 32.01 13.54 -15.88
CA VAL A 268 31.82 13.89 -14.47
C VAL A 268 32.12 12.70 -13.55
N ASP A 269 32.48 12.99 -12.30
CA ASP A 269 32.95 12.00 -11.34
C ASP A 269 31.79 11.34 -10.54
N SER A 270 30.56 11.76 -10.78
CA SER A 270 29.38 11.24 -10.07
C SER A 270 28.15 11.36 -10.95
N ASN A 271 27.24 10.36 -10.87
CA ASN A 271 25.93 10.43 -11.52
C ASN A 271 25.15 11.68 -11.07
N TYR A 272 25.32 12.09 -9.83
CA TYR A 272 24.68 13.28 -9.25
C TYR A 272 25.16 14.61 -9.84
N LYS A 273 26.25 14.63 -10.60
CA LYS A 273 26.75 15.82 -11.29
C LYS A 273 26.32 15.92 -12.76
N THR A 274 25.60 14.92 -13.24
CA THR A 274 25.02 14.91 -14.59
C THR A 274 23.85 15.88 -14.72
N ASP A 275 23.45 16.17 -15.94
CA ASP A 275 22.24 16.96 -16.24
C ASP A 275 20.94 16.26 -15.79
N LEU A 276 21.00 14.98 -15.43
CA LEU A 276 19.89 14.22 -14.86
C LEU A 276 19.57 14.63 -13.41
N PHE A 277 20.60 14.92 -12.62
CA PHE A 277 20.46 15.23 -11.19
C PHE A 277 20.76 16.68 -10.81
N SER A 278 21.63 17.37 -11.59
CA SER A 278 22.03 18.75 -11.27
C SER A 278 20.84 19.68 -11.02
N PRO A 279 19.75 19.66 -11.83
CA PRO A 279 18.60 20.52 -11.57
C PRO A 279 17.92 20.26 -10.22
N LEU A 280 17.86 19.00 -9.78
CA LEU A 280 17.28 18.63 -8.50
C LEU A 280 18.15 19.13 -7.34
N LEU A 281 19.46 18.92 -7.44
CA LEU A 281 20.41 19.37 -6.41
C LEU A 281 20.46 20.89 -6.31
N ASP A 282 20.37 21.60 -7.45
CA ASP A 282 20.33 23.07 -7.49
C ASP A 282 19.04 23.60 -6.86
N GLN A 283 17.90 22.93 -7.08
CA GLN A 283 16.64 23.25 -6.41
C GLN A 283 16.76 23.10 -4.90
N ILE A 284 17.31 21.96 -4.43
CA ILE A 284 17.53 21.73 -2.99
C ILE A 284 18.45 22.80 -2.41
N GLN A 285 19.54 23.14 -3.09
CA GLN A 285 20.49 24.17 -2.66
C GLN A 285 19.83 25.54 -2.54
N SER A 286 19.05 25.91 -3.54
CA SER A 286 18.30 27.17 -3.54
C SER A 286 17.33 27.26 -2.38
N MET A 287 16.62 26.17 -2.08
CA MET A 287 15.65 26.10 -0.98
C MET A 287 16.32 26.12 0.39
N ALA A 288 17.48 25.45 0.54
CA ALA A 288 18.25 25.43 1.79
C ALA A 288 19.00 26.76 2.02
N GLY A 289 19.17 27.60 0.99
CA GLY A 289 19.95 28.83 1.07
C GLY A 289 21.46 28.59 1.22
N HIS A 290 21.93 27.38 0.89
CA HIS A 290 23.33 26.98 1.04
C HIS A 290 24.20 27.49 -0.11
N ASN A 291 25.46 27.80 0.19
CA ASN A 291 26.49 28.04 -0.83
C ASN A 291 27.12 26.70 -1.30
N ASN A 292 28.02 26.77 -2.30
CA ASN A 292 28.66 25.57 -2.86
C ASN A 292 29.56 24.81 -1.87
N ILE A 293 30.09 25.48 -0.85
CA ILE A 293 30.95 24.86 0.16
C ILE A 293 30.04 24.04 1.09
N GLU A 294 28.98 24.63 1.61
CA GLU A 294 27.98 23.96 2.47
C GLU A 294 27.34 22.76 1.77
N ARG A 295 27.03 22.90 0.46
CA ARG A 295 26.57 21.77 -0.35
C ARG A 295 27.61 20.65 -0.45
N ALA A 296 28.88 20.99 -0.62
CA ALA A 296 29.96 20.01 -0.73
C ALA A 296 30.24 19.28 0.58
N GLU A 297 30.05 19.93 1.73
CA GLU A 297 30.18 19.33 3.07
C GLU A 297 29.01 18.42 3.42
N GLN A 298 27.85 18.59 2.80
CA GLN A 298 26.63 17.86 3.09
C GLN A 298 26.12 17.01 1.90
N LEU A 299 27.01 16.37 1.13
CA LEU A 299 26.68 15.65 -0.09
C LEU A 299 25.61 14.56 0.12
N THR A 300 25.73 13.75 1.18
CA THR A 300 24.79 12.65 1.45
C THR A 300 23.33 13.11 1.60
N PRO A 301 22.97 14.11 2.42
CA PRO A 301 21.64 14.67 2.44
C PRO A 301 21.12 15.12 1.08
N TYR A 302 21.91 15.85 0.33
CA TYR A 302 21.53 16.32 -1.00
C TYR A 302 21.21 15.17 -1.96
N ARG A 303 22.07 14.15 -2.01
CA ARG A 303 21.94 12.98 -2.88
C ARG A 303 20.72 12.14 -2.53
N VAL A 304 20.51 11.85 -1.24
CA VAL A 304 19.35 11.09 -0.77
C VAL A 304 18.04 11.82 -1.09
N ILE A 305 17.96 13.13 -0.85
CA ILE A 305 16.76 13.91 -1.17
C ILE A 305 16.48 13.88 -2.68
N ALA A 306 17.49 14.08 -3.52
CA ALA A 306 17.34 14.09 -4.97
C ALA A 306 16.90 12.71 -5.50
N ASP A 307 17.58 11.64 -5.09
CA ASP A 307 17.26 10.26 -5.47
C ASP A 307 15.85 9.86 -5.04
N HIS A 308 15.54 10.05 -3.77
CA HIS A 308 14.27 9.60 -3.21
C HIS A 308 13.07 10.44 -3.67
N SER A 309 13.26 11.74 -3.95
CA SER A 309 12.21 12.56 -4.57
C SER A 309 11.93 12.10 -6.00
N ARG A 310 12.96 11.69 -6.75
CA ARG A 310 12.81 11.08 -8.08
C ARG A 310 12.07 9.75 -7.97
N ALA A 311 12.51 8.85 -7.11
CA ALA A 311 11.87 7.57 -6.88
C ALA A 311 10.39 7.72 -6.47
N ALA A 312 10.08 8.59 -5.52
CA ALA A 312 8.71 8.83 -5.06
C ALA A 312 7.80 9.38 -6.17
N ALA A 313 8.31 10.32 -7.00
CA ALA A 313 7.55 10.87 -8.11
C ALA A 313 7.17 9.79 -9.13
N PHE A 314 8.10 8.90 -9.52
CA PHE A 314 7.84 7.82 -10.45
C PHE A 314 6.95 6.72 -9.84
N LEU A 315 7.15 6.34 -8.57
CA LEU A 315 6.28 5.38 -7.89
C LEU A 315 4.82 5.85 -7.87
N ILE A 316 4.59 7.12 -7.50
CA ILE A 316 3.23 7.68 -7.44
C ILE A 316 2.65 7.84 -8.85
N ALA A 317 3.45 8.23 -9.83
CA ALA A 317 3.02 8.28 -11.23
C ALA A 317 2.53 6.92 -11.74
N ASP A 318 3.16 5.83 -11.30
CA ASP A 318 2.81 4.45 -11.62
C ASP A 318 1.74 3.86 -10.66
N GLY A 319 1.13 4.70 -9.79
CA GLY A 319 -0.02 4.33 -8.96
C GLY A 319 0.31 3.77 -7.57
N VAL A 320 1.59 3.78 -7.17
CA VAL A 320 1.98 3.37 -5.81
C VAL A 320 1.74 4.51 -4.83
N VAL A 321 1.00 4.26 -3.76
CA VAL A 321 0.73 5.25 -2.71
C VAL A 321 1.44 4.89 -1.41
N PRO A 322 1.85 5.85 -0.57
CA PRO A 322 2.48 5.56 0.71
C PRO A 322 1.61 4.71 1.64
N GLY A 323 2.14 3.58 2.12
CA GLY A 323 1.40 2.64 2.96
C GLY A 323 2.28 1.86 3.95
N ASN A 324 1.73 0.82 4.59
CA ASN A 324 2.42 0.06 5.64
C ASN A 324 3.02 -1.27 5.15
N THR A 325 2.70 -1.72 3.95
CA THR A 325 3.11 -3.05 3.47
C THR A 325 3.52 -3.02 2.01
N GLY A 326 4.40 -3.92 1.61
CA GLY A 326 4.78 -4.16 0.21
C GLY A 326 5.29 -2.90 -0.50
N ARG A 327 4.86 -2.70 -1.73
CA ARG A 327 5.24 -1.55 -2.59
C ARG A 327 4.91 -0.20 -1.94
N ASN A 328 3.79 -0.14 -1.25
CA ASN A 328 3.31 1.07 -0.57
C ASN A 328 4.23 1.46 0.61
N TYR A 329 4.78 0.47 1.32
CA TYR A 329 5.78 0.71 2.35
C TYR A 329 7.05 1.35 1.77
N VAL A 330 7.53 0.85 0.65
CA VAL A 330 8.72 1.42 -0.01
C VAL A 330 8.47 2.89 -0.42
N CYS A 331 7.32 3.19 -1.01
CA CYS A 331 6.95 4.57 -1.34
C CYS A 331 6.95 5.48 -0.10
N ARG A 332 6.36 5.01 0.99
CA ARG A 332 6.38 5.71 2.29
C ARG A 332 7.80 5.89 2.81
N MET A 333 8.61 4.85 2.77
CA MET A 333 9.97 4.82 3.31
C MET A 333 10.88 5.83 2.60
N VAL A 334 10.89 5.87 1.25
CA VAL A 334 11.73 6.82 0.51
C VAL A 334 11.32 8.27 0.79
N ILE A 335 10.03 8.57 0.89
CA ILE A 335 9.55 9.92 1.24
C ILE A 335 10.02 10.29 2.66
N ARG A 336 9.83 9.41 3.63
CA ARG A 336 10.21 9.67 5.03
C ARG A 336 11.71 9.79 5.21
N ARG A 337 12.49 8.95 4.52
CA ARG A 337 13.96 9.03 4.55
C ARG A 337 14.45 10.35 3.96
N ALA A 338 13.93 10.76 2.82
CA ALA A 338 14.25 12.07 2.23
C ALA A 338 13.87 13.24 3.16
N SER A 339 12.69 13.20 3.77
CA SER A 339 12.21 14.22 4.72
C SER A 339 13.13 14.33 5.94
N ARG A 340 13.59 13.19 6.50
CA ARG A 340 14.58 13.18 7.60
C ARG A 340 15.90 13.86 7.20
N PHE A 341 16.43 13.52 6.01
CA PHE A 341 17.65 14.17 5.52
C PHE A 341 17.45 15.66 5.23
N GLY A 342 16.21 16.08 4.91
CA GLY A 342 15.86 17.49 4.83
C GLY A 342 16.01 18.22 6.16
N GLY A 343 15.68 17.57 7.28
CA GLY A 343 15.95 18.12 8.61
C GLY A 343 17.42 18.42 8.87
N LYS A 344 18.35 17.64 8.31
CA LYS A 344 19.80 17.91 8.39
C LYS A 344 20.23 19.14 7.59
N LEU A 345 19.47 19.50 6.53
CA LEU A 345 19.68 20.72 5.74
C LEU A 345 18.91 21.93 6.29
N GLY A 346 18.24 21.80 7.44
CA GLY A 346 17.49 22.86 8.09
C GLY A 346 16.04 23.05 7.62
N PHE A 347 15.46 22.10 6.88
CA PHE A 347 14.05 22.16 6.53
C PHE A 347 13.18 21.74 7.72
N HIS A 348 12.24 22.59 8.11
CA HIS A 348 11.35 22.38 9.27
C HIS A 348 9.90 22.07 8.89
N GLY A 349 9.60 21.89 7.62
CA GLY A 349 8.26 21.61 7.11
C GLY A 349 8.31 20.88 5.77
N PRO A 350 7.17 20.56 5.17
CA PRO A 350 7.11 19.87 3.89
C PRO A 350 7.82 20.66 2.78
N PHE A 351 8.72 20.02 2.06
CA PHE A 351 9.52 20.63 1.00
C PHE A 351 9.72 19.71 -0.22
N LEU A 352 9.58 18.39 -0.05
CA LEU A 352 9.91 17.39 -1.07
C LEU A 352 9.08 17.56 -2.34
N ALA A 353 7.84 18.05 -2.23
CA ALA A 353 7.00 18.31 -3.39
C ALA A 353 7.63 19.31 -4.38
N GLN A 354 8.42 20.29 -3.91
CA GLN A 354 9.10 21.24 -4.78
C GLN A 354 10.27 20.58 -5.55
N VAL A 355 10.93 19.62 -4.93
CA VAL A 355 11.98 18.82 -5.61
C VAL A 355 11.33 17.86 -6.60
N ALA A 356 10.24 17.19 -6.23
CA ALA A 356 9.46 16.32 -7.10
C ALA A 356 8.88 17.07 -8.32
N ASP A 357 8.53 18.34 -8.16
CA ASP A 357 8.08 19.19 -9.26
C ASP A 357 9.19 19.40 -10.30
N THR A 358 10.43 19.58 -9.85
CA THR A 358 11.61 19.63 -10.73
C THR A 358 11.84 18.28 -11.45
N VAL A 359 11.57 17.14 -10.77
CA VAL A 359 11.61 15.81 -11.43
C VAL A 359 10.59 15.74 -12.56
N ILE A 360 9.36 16.19 -12.31
CA ILE A 360 8.29 16.19 -13.33
C ILE A 360 8.66 17.05 -14.52
N ASP A 361 9.25 18.21 -14.29
CA ASP A 361 9.70 19.10 -15.36
C ASP A 361 10.85 18.49 -16.17
N LYS A 362 11.82 17.81 -15.52
CA LYS A 362 12.97 17.20 -16.18
C LYS A 362 12.61 15.95 -16.98
N TYR A 363 11.79 15.07 -16.44
CA TYR A 363 11.53 13.74 -17.00
C TYR A 363 10.18 13.62 -17.72
N GLY A 364 9.27 14.56 -17.53
CA GLY A 364 7.88 14.46 -17.99
C GLY A 364 7.67 14.53 -19.50
N GLU A 365 8.69 14.90 -20.30
CA GLU A 365 8.62 14.79 -21.77
C GLU A 365 8.82 13.33 -22.23
N VAL A 366 9.64 12.58 -21.52
CA VAL A 366 9.91 11.17 -21.82
C VAL A 366 8.86 10.27 -21.17
N TYR A 367 8.48 10.57 -19.93
CA TYR A 367 7.54 9.83 -19.11
C TYR A 367 6.29 10.69 -18.86
N SER A 368 5.37 10.67 -19.81
CA SER A 368 4.17 11.54 -19.82
C SER A 368 3.24 11.37 -18.62
N GLU A 369 3.27 10.20 -17.96
CA GLU A 369 2.53 9.92 -16.72
C GLU A 369 2.92 10.86 -15.58
N LEU A 370 4.16 11.35 -15.53
CA LEU A 370 4.59 12.33 -14.54
C LEU A 370 3.81 13.65 -14.69
N LYS A 371 3.69 14.17 -15.91
CA LYS A 371 2.92 15.39 -16.17
C LYS A 371 1.44 15.21 -15.94
N ARG A 372 0.89 14.09 -16.43
CA ARG A 372 -0.53 13.74 -16.27
C ARG A 372 -0.93 13.66 -14.81
N ASN A 373 -0.08 13.08 -13.95
CA ASN A 373 -0.36 12.86 -12.54
C ASN A 373 0.26 13.92 -11.61
N ARG A 374 0.75 15.07 -12.14
CA ARG A 374 1.50 16.10 -11.39
C ARG A 374 0.83 16.46 -10.07
N THR A 375 -0.45 16.82 -10.08
CA THR A 375 -1.18 17.23 -8.88
C THR A 375 -1.22 16.10 -7.84
N ALA A 376 -1.51 14.87 -8.26
CA ALA A 376 -1.56 13.72 -7.37
C ALA A 376 -0.19 13.44 -6.74
N ILE A 377 0.90 13.50 -7.53
CA ILE A 377 2.27 13.31 -7.05
C ILE A 377 2.60 14.31 -5.95
N LEU A 378 2.43 15.61 -6.25
CA LEU A 378 2.80 16.69 -5.32
C LEU A 378 1.95 16.66 -4.04
N THR A 379 0.65 16.41 -4.16
CA THR A 379 -0.25 16.30 -2.99
C THR A 379 0.10 15.09 -2.13
N THR A 380 0.31 13.92 -2.73
CA THR A 380 0.62 12.68 -2.00
C THR A 380 1.93 12.79 -1.22
N ILE A 381 2.98 13.33 -1.86
CA ILE A 381 4.28 13.57 -1.18
C ILE A 381 4.11 14.56 -0.03
N THR A 382 3.43 15.69 -0.25
CA THR A 382 3.20 16.70 0.78
C THR A 382 2.43 16.15 1.98
N ASP A 383 1.39 15.36 1.74
CA ASP A 383 0.55 14.80 2.81
C ASP A 383 1.28 13.72 3.61
N GLU A 384 2.08 12.87 2.97
CA GLU A 384 2.89 11.87 3.69
C GLU A 384 4.01 12.55 4.49
N GLU A 385 4.62 13.60 3.96
CA GLU A 385 5.63 14.39 4.65
C GLU A 385 5.05 15.10 5.89
N LYS A 386 3.85 15.71 5.79
CA LYS A 386 3.12 16.28 6.93
C LYS A 386 2.82 15.25 8.02
N ARG A 387 2.32 14.07 7.62
CA ARG A 387 2.06 12.97 8.56
C ARG A 387 3.33 12.53 9.28
N PHE A 388 4.43 12.42 8.54
CA PHE A 388 5.71 12.04 9.10
C PHE A 388 6.24 13.07 10.09
N HIS A 389 6.20 14.36 9.76
CA HIS A 389 6.59 15.42 10.70
C HIS A 389 5.81 15.38 12.00
N HIS A 390 4.52 15.03 11.96
CA HIS A 390 3.70 14.89 13.17
C HIS A 390 4.14 13.73 14.06
N THR A 391 4.55 12.61 13.49
CA THR A 391 4.95 11.39 14.21
C THR A 391 6.45 11.32 14.50
N LEU A 392 7.27 11.99 13.68
CA LEU A 392 8.73 11.92 13.73
C LEU A 392 9.30 12.33 15.09
N ASN A 393 8.84 13.46 15.64
CA ASN A 393 9.37 13.98 16.91
C ASN A 393 9.17 13.00 18.07
N ILE A 394 8.05 12.28 18.09
CA ILE A 394 7.75 11.30 19.15
C ILE A 394 8.60 10.03 18.94
N GLY A 395 8.66 9.53 17.71
CA GLY A 395 9.44 8.35 17.36
C GLY A 395 10.95 8.55 17.55
N LEU A 396 11.49 9.73 17.17
CA LEU A 396 12.90 10.07 17.37
C LEU A 396 13.25 10.20 18.86
N ALA A 397 12.43 10.90 19.65
CA ALA A 397 12.68 11.02 21.08
C ALA A 397 12.69 9.65 21.78
N ARG A 398 11.83 8.72 21.32
CA ARG A 398 11.79 7.35 21.84
C ARG A 398 13.03 6.55 21.41
N LEU A 399 13.43 6.65 20.14
CA LEU A 399 14.67 6.02 19.66
C LEU A 399 15.90 6.56 20.40
N GLU A 400 16.03 7.88 20.54
CA GLU A 400 17.11 8.51 21.32
C GLU A 400 17.17 7.98 22.75
N GLN A 401 16.01 7.84 23.42
CA GLN A 401 15.93 7.24 24.74
C GLN A 401 16.51 5.80 24.76
N HIS A 402 16.11 4.95 23.82
CA HIS A 402 16.61 3.59 23.71
C HIS A 402 18.14 3.55 23.45
N LEU A 403 18.63 4.42 22.55
CA LEU A 403 20.06 4.52 22.25
C LEU A 403 20.87 4.99 23.47
N ASP A 404 20.36 5.92 24.27
CA ASP A 404 20.98 6.40 25.51
C ASP A 404 20.97 5.33 26.62
N GLU A 405 19.88 4.57 26.76
CA GLU A 405 19.79 3.42 27.67
C GLU A 405 20.82 2.36 27.30
N MET A 406 20.97 2.06 26.00
CA MET A 406 21.98 1.12 25.50
C MET A 406 23.41 1.59 25.78
N ARG A 407 23.73 2.84 25.47
CA ARG A 407 25.07 3.40 25.77
C ARG A 407 25.39 3.29 27.27
N SER A 408 24.38 3.59 28.09
CA SER A 408 24.52 3.55 29.56
C SER A 408 24.73 2.12 30.08
N SER A 409 24.18 1.11 29.41
CA SER A 409 24.36 -0.32 29.76
C SER A 409 25.58 -0.97 29.10
N GLY A 410 26.27 -0.26 28.17
CA GLY A 410 27.39 -0.81 27.40
C GLY A 410 26.95 -1.75 26.26
N GLY A 411 25.71 -1.72 25.87
CA GLY A 411 25.17 -2.44 24.70
C GLY A 411 25.55 -1.77 23.39
N HIS A 412 25.60 -2.54 22.29
CA HIS A 412 25.90 -2.04 20.94
C HIS A 412 24.82 -2.37 19.90
N VAL A 413 23.82 -3.20 20.27
CA VAL A 413 22.79 -3.68 19.35
C VAL A 413 21.41 -3.42 19.96
N LEU A 414 20.56 -2.62 19.27
CA LEU A 414 19.16 -2.38 19.65
C LEU A 414 18.33 -3.63 19.39
N PRO A 415 17.55 -4.16 20.36
CA PRO A 415 16.71 -5.32 20.17
C PRO A 415 15.68 -5.10 19.05
N GLY A 416 15.43 -6.15 18.24
CA GLY A 416 14.52 -6.08 17.11
C GLY A 416 13.07 -5.79 17.49
N GLU A 417 12.59 -6.27 18.66
CA GLU A 417 11.25 -5.97 19.18
C GLU A 417 11.07 -4.47 19.47
N GLU A 418 12.10 -3.79 20.02
CA GLU A 418 12.05 -2.35 20.27
C GLU A 418 12.04 -1.54 18.97
N ALA A 419 12.84 -1.97 17.99
CA ALA A 419 12.81 -1.39 16.63
C ALA A 419 11.45 -1.62 15.95
N PHE A 420 10.81 -2.77 16.18
CA PHE A 420 9.46 -3.06 15.69
C PHE A 420 8.40 -2.18 16.37
N ASP A 421 8.48 -1.92 17.67
CA ASP A 421 7.56 -0.99 18.34
C ASP A 421 7.68 0.43 17.79
N LEU A 422 8.90 0.90 17.51
CA LEU A 422 9.13 2.18 16.84
C LEU A 422 8.45 2.24 15.45
N TYR A 423 8.50 1.13 14.72
CA TYR A 423 7.85 1.00 13.41
C TYR A 423 6.33 0.93 13.53
N ALA A 424 5.79 0.02 14.36
CA ALA A 424 4.38 -0.28 14.43
C ALA A 424 3.57 0.82 15.14
N THR A 425 4.11 1.38 16.21
CA THR A 425 3.42 2.36 17.08
C THR A 425 3.67 3.79 16.63
N TYR A 426 4.91 4.12 16.28
CA TYR A 426 5.31 5.49 15.95
C TYR A 426 5.53 5.73 14.45
N GLY A 427 5.44 4.66 13.63
CA GLY A 427 5.58 4.76 12.19
C GLY A 427 6.99 5.16 11.72
N LEU A 428 8.03 4.87 12.53
CA LEU A 428 9.43 5.12 12.17
C LEU A 428 9.97 3.90 11.40
N PRO A 429 10.25 4.01 10.08
CA PRO A 429 10.77 2.90 9.30
C PRO A 429 12.07 2.33 9.88
N LEU A 430 12.27 1.01 9.75
CA LEU A 430 13.46 0.31 10.22
C LEU A 430 14.74 0.95 9.66
N GLU A 431 14.73 1.30 8.38
CA GLU A 431 15.86 1.90 7.66
C GLU A 431 16.26 3.26 8.26
N ILE A 432 15.29 4.05 8.73
CA ILE A 432 15.55 5.32 9.40
C ILE A 432 16.15 5.07 10.78
N SER A 433 15.60 4.12 11.55
CA SER A 433 16.13 3.73 12.85
C SER A 433 17.56 3.20 12.71
N ARG A 434 17.81 2.38 11.68
CA ARG A 434 19.14 1.84 11.33
C ARG A 434 20.14 2.95 10.94
N ASP A 435 19.73 3.89 10.09
CA ASP A 435 20.59 5.03 9.72
C ASP A 435 20.98 5.85 10.96
N ILE A 436 20.06 6.07 11.91
CA ILE A 436 20.33 6.81 13.15
C ILE A 436 21.25 6.01 14.07
N ALA A 437 20.97 4.72 14.28
CA ALA A 437 21.80 3.86 15.09
C ALA A 437 23.25 3.80 14.57
N ARG A 438 23.44 3.62 13.26
CA ARG A 438 24.76 3.63 12.61
C ARG A 438 25.51 4.98 12.75
N GLU A 439 24.80 6.11 12.67
CA GLU A 439 25.38 7.45 12.89
C GLU A 439 25.94 7.59 14.31
N GLU A 440 25.36 6.86 15.27
CA GLU A 440 25.78 6.82 16.68
C GLU A 440 26.72 5.65 17.00
N GLY A 441 27.15 4.87 16.00
CA GLY A 441 28.06 3.72 16.17
C GLY A 441 27.39 2.48 16.80
N LEU A 442 26.05 2.37 16.65
CA LEU A 442 25.25 1.26 17.16
C LEU A 442 24.61 0.48 16.00
N GLU A 443 24.13 -0.72 16.28
CA GLU A 443 23.46 -1.61 15.32
C GLU A 443 22.03 -1.94 15.76
N ILE A 444 21.22 -2.51 14.87
CA ILE A 444 19.87 -3.02 15.17
C ILE A 444 19.83 -4.51 14.85
N GLU A 445 19.16 -5.30 15.69
CA GLU A 445 18.89 -6.72 15.47
C GLU A 445 17.78 -6.92 14.45
N GLU A 446 18.16 -7.07 13.16
CA GLU A 446 17.17 -7.14 12.06
C GLU A 446 16.38 -8.46 12.07
N GLU A 447 16.97 -9.56 12.55
CA GLU A 447 16.27 -10.87 12.68
C GLU A 447 15.11 -10.76 13.67
N GLY A 448 15.33 -10.21 14.88
CA GLY A 448 14.27 -10.00 15.86
C GLY A 448 13.18 -9.04 15.40
N PHE A 449 13.52 -8.02 14.60
CA PHE A 449 12.52 -7.16 13.96
C PHE A 449 11.63 -7.96 12.99
N THR A 450 12.25 -8.83 12.18
CA THR A 450 11.53 -9.65 11.19
C THR A 450 10.57 -10.62 11.88
N GLU A 451 11.01 -11.29 12.95
CA GLU A 451 10.18 -12.20 13.77
C GLU A 451 8.99 -11.47 14.41
N ALA A 452 9.21 -10.27 14.96
CA ALA A 452 8.14 -9.44 15.53
C ALA A 452 7.13 -9.00 14.46
N LEU A 453 7.59 -8.63 13.27
CA LEU A 453 6.76 -8.27 12.14
C LEU A 453 5.90 -9.45 11.67
N GLU A 454 6.46 -10.64 11.55
CA GLU A 454 5.74 -11.86 11.15
C GLU A 454 4.69 -12.24 12.20
N THR A 455 5.05 -12.22 13.48
CA THR A 455 4.14 -12.47 14.59
C THR A 455 2.93 -11.53 14.55
N HIS A 456 3.17 -10.25 14.30
CA HIS A 456 2.10 -9.25 14.15
C HIS A 456 1.24 -9.50 12.89
N ARG A 457 1.82 -9.96 11.79
CA ARG A 457 1.07 -10.34 10.56
C ARG A 457 0.17 -11.55 10.82
N PHE A 458 0.64 -12.57 11.55
CA PHE A 458 -0.20 -13.72 11.93
C PHE A 458 -1.36 -13.31 12.84
N ALA A 459 -1.11 -12.43 13.82
CA ALA A 459 -2.15 -11.92 14.72
C ALA A 459 -3.22 -11.08 14.01
N SER A 460 -2.85 -10.37 12.93
CA SER A 460 -3.74 -9.54 12.11
C SER A 460 -4.50 -10.30 11.00
N GLY A 461 -4.38 -11.64 10.92
CA GLY A 461 -5.19 -12.49 10.03
C GLY A 461 -4.69 -12.68 8.59
N ALA A 462 -3.49 -12.22 8.23
CA ALA A 462 -2.95 -12.28 6.87
C ALA A 462 -2.23 -13.60 6.50
N GLY A 463 -2.29 -14.64 7.36
CA GLY A 463 -1.39 -15.80 7.27
C GLY A 463 -2.00 -17.15 6.84
N LYS A 464 -3.15 -17.21 6.16
CA LYS A 464 -3.85 -18.51 5.97
C LYS A 464 -3.89 -19.12 4.56
N THR A 465 -3.16 -18.66 3.55
CA THR A 465 -3.44 -19.11 2.17
C THR A 465 -2.24 -19.57 1.31
N GLN A 466 -1.06 -19.82 1.80
CA GLN A 466 0.07 -20.11 0.87
C GLN A 466 0.71 -21.51 0.88
N ASN A 467 0.48 -22.36 1.85
CA ASN A 467 1.21 -23.65 1.93
C ASN A 467 0.44 -24.91 1.50
N ALA A 468 -0.82 -24.81 1.04
CA ALA A 468 -1.61 -25.98 0.61
C ALA A 468 -1.65 -26.20 -0.91
N MET A 469 -1.03 -25.35 -1.74
CA MET A 469 -1.26 -25.35 -3.20
C MET A 469 -0.21 -26.06 -4.06
N VAL A 470 0.95 -26.45 -3.54
CA VAL A 470 2.03 -26.97 -4.40
C VAL A 470 1.79 -28.45 -4.78
N ASP A 471 1.30 -29.28 -3.87
CA ASP A 471 1.05 -30.71 -4.15
C ASP A 471 -0.17 -30.92 -5.07
N ASP A 472 -1.14 -30.01 -5.07
CA ASP A 472 -2.34 -30.12 -5.91
C ASP A 472 -2.05 -29.83 -7.40
N VAL A 473 -1.12 -28.94 -7.72
CA VAL A 473 -0.83 -28.53 -9.12
C VAL A 473 -0.26 -29.68 -9.94
N GLU A 474 0.62 -30.49 -9.37
CA GLU A 474 1.23 -31.63 -10.06
C GLU A 474 0.21 -32.75 -10.33
N PHE A 475 -0.68 -32.99 -9.38
CA PHE A 475 -1.82 -33.91 -9.56
C PHE A 475 -2.72 -33.47 -10.74
N TYR A 476 -3.11 -32.18 -10.79
CA TYR A 476 -3.98 -31.70 -11.87
C TYR A 476 -3.27 -31.64 -13.22
N ARG A 477 -1.95 -31.48 -13.25
CA ARG A 477 -1.16 -31.58 -14.48
C ARG A 477 -1.19 -33.03 -15.04
N GLY A 478 -0.95 -34.01 -14.18
CA GLY A 478 -1.05 -35.43 -14.58
C GLY A 478 -2.45 -35.80 -15.07
N LEU A 479 -3.49 -35.36 -14.40
CA LEU A 479 -4.89 -35.53 -14.82
C LEU A 479 -5.16 -34.88 -16.19
N PHE A 480 -4.63 -33.69 -16.44
CA PHE A 480 -4.80 -33.00 -17.71
C PHE A 480 -4.12 -33.73 -18.87
N GLU A 481 -2.90 -34.19 -18.68
CA GLU A 481 -2.16 -34.98 -19.65
C GLU A 481 -2.90 -36.32 -19.96
N GLU A 482 -3.42 -37.00 -18.93
CA GLU A 482 -4.22 -38.22 -19.09
C GLU A 482 -5.48 -37.97 -19.94
N LEU A 483 -6.19 -36.85 -19.71
CA LEU A 483 -7.40 -36.52 -20.45
C LEU A 483 -7.13 -36.17 -21.93
N ILE A 484 -5.97 -35.55 -22.22
CA ILE A 484 -5.52 -35.31 -23.62
C ILE A 484 -5.12 -36.60 -24.28
N GLU A 485 -4.32 -37.45 -23.62
CA GLU A 485 -3.89 -38.75 -24.19
C GLU A 485 -5.07 -39.66 -24.46
N ALA A 486 -6.14 -39.60 -23.67
CA ALA A 486 -7.38 -40.32 -23.86
C ALA A 486 -8.32 -39.72 -24.93
N ASP A 487 -7.94 -38.64 -25.60
CA ASP A 487 -8.76 -37.90 -26.59
C ASP A 487 -10.10 -37.40 -26.01
N HIS A 488 -10.08 -37.07 -24.70
CA HIS A 488 -11.22 -36.55 -24.00
C HIS A 488 -11.20 -35.02 -23.95
N LEU A 489 -10.04 -34.38 -24.03
CA LEU A 489 -9.85 -32.94 -24.17
C LEU A 489 -8.94 -32.62 -25.34
N ASP A 490 -9.20 -31.50 -25.99
CA ASP A 490 -8.27 -30.92 -26.97
C ASP A 490 -6.96 -30.47 -26.29
N PRO A 491 -5.83 -30.31 -27.02
CA PRO A 491 -4.58 -29.78 -26.46
C PRO A 491 -4.75 -28.42 -25.79
N ASP A 492 -5.70 -27.60 -26.23
CA ASP A 492 -6.03 -26.31 -25.62
C ASP A 492 -6.87 -26.45 -24.31
N GLY A 493 -7.33 -27.65 -24.00
CA GLY A 493 -8.03 -28.01 -22.77
C GLY A 493 -9.55 -27.80 -22.83
N VAL A 494 -10.13 -27.45 -21.66
CA VAL A 494 -11.57 -27.25 -21.50
C VAL A 494 -12.03 -26.03 -22.32
N THR A 495 -13.01 -26.23 -23.22
CA THR A 495 -13.62 -25.11 -23.97
C THR A 495 -14.33 -24.16 -23.01
N TYR A 496 -13.87 -22.93 -22.92
CA TYR A 496 -14.34 -21.93 -21.96
C TYR A 496 -15.07 -20.79 -22.67
N ASP A 497 -16.40 -20.67 -22.44
CA ASP A 497 -17.21 -19.56 -22.96
C ASP A 497 -18.27 -19.14 -21.93
N PRO A 498 -17.97 -18.21 -21.03
CA PRO A 498 -18.91 -17.75 -20.00
C PRO A 498 -19.90 -16.70 -20.51
N TYR A 499 -19.88 -16.33 -21.80
CA TYR A 499 -20.58 -15.15 -22.29
C TYR A 499 -21.89 -15.44 -23.00
N GLN A 500 -22.07 -16.60 -23.61
CA GLN A 500 -23.15 -16.86 -24.58
C GLN A 500 -24.25 -17.79 -24.05
N GLU A 501 -23.91 -18.91 -23.44
CA GLU A 501 -24.90 -19.96 -23.08
C GLU A 501 -25.11 -20.01 -21.57
N LEU A 502 -26.36 -20.28 -21.13
CA LEU A 502 -26.71 -20.50 -19.73
C LEU A 502 -26.64 -21.97 -19.32
N ALA A 503 -26.52 -22.86 -20.28
CA ALA A 503 -26.38 -24.29 -20.06
C ALA A 503 -25.59 -24.95 -21.19
N VAL A 504 -24.68 -25.83 -20.82
CA VAL A 504 -23.89 -26.62 -21.75
C VAL A 504 -24.14 -28.12 -21.56
N LYS A 505 -24.00 -28.88 -22.63
CA LYS A 505 -24.06 -30.37 -22.59
C LYS A 505 -22.66 -30.92 -22.81
N GLY A 506 -22.38 -32.08 -22.25
CA GLY A 506 -21.10 -32.76 -22.38
C GLY A 506 -21.12 -34.11 -21.66
N LYS A 507 -19.94 -34.63 -21.38
CA LYS A 507 -19.73 -35.81 -20.55
C LYS A 507 -18.98 -35.44 -19.27
N LEU A 508 -19.17 -36.18 -18.21
CA LEU A 508 -18.37 -36.09 -17.01
C LEU A 508 -17.04 -36.80 -17.28
N LEU A 509 -15.95 -36.03 -17.45
CA LEU A 509 -14.64 -36.55 -17.87
C LEU A 509 -13.84 -37.14 -16.71
N ALA A 510 -13.83 -36.44 -15.59
CA ALA A 510 -13.14 -36.88 -14.39
C ALA A 510 -13.89 -36.42 -13.14
N MET A 511 -13.72 -37.14 -12.05
CA MET A 511 -14.23 -36.82 -10.73
C MET A 511 -13.17 -37.10 -9.66
N ILE A 512 -12.93 -36.13 -8.80
CA ILE A 512 -11.93 -36.20 -7.73
C ILE A 512 -12.67 -36.06 -6.40
N LYS A 513 -12.36 -36.93 -5.45
CA LYS A 513 -12.83 -36.92 -4.09
C LYS A 513 -11.64 -37.11 -3.15
N ASP A 514 -11.52 -36.29 -2.12
CA ASP A 514 -10.42 -36.36 -1.13
C ASP A 514 -9.02 -36.42 -1.79
N GLY A 515 -8.79 -35.62 -2.84
CA GLY A 515 -7.53 -35.57 -3.58
C GLY A 515 -7.24 -36.80 -4.46
N LYS A 516 -8.20 -37.69 -4.70
CA LYS A 516 -8.05 -38.90 -5.52
C LYS A 516 -9.11 -38.96 -6.60
N GLN A 517 -8.72 -39.42 -7.78
CA GLN A 517 -9.63 -39.70 -8.88
C GLN A 517 -10.54 -40.89 -8.51
N VAL A 518 -11.85 -40.74 -8.76
CA VAL A 518 -12.87 -41.77 -8.49
C VAL A 518 -13.83 -41.87 -9.66
N ASP A 519 -14.33 -43.10 -9.91
CA ASP A 519 -15.28 -43.36 -11.00
C ASP A 519 -16.73 -42.99 -10.64
N MET A 520 -17.06 -42.94 -9.34
CA MET A 520 -18.41 -42.70 -8.82
C MET A 520 -18.38 -42.06 -7.44
N ALA A 521 -19.37 -41.20 -7.17
CA ALA A 521 -19.59 -40.60 -5.84
C ALA A 521 -20.99 -40.93 -5.29
N GLN A 522 -21.18 -40.62 -4.01
CA GLN A 522 -22.44 -40.83 -3.26
C GLN A 522 -23.06 -39.47 -2.90
N PRO A 523 -24.35 -39.42 -2.54
CA PRO A 523 -24.95 -38.22 -1.95
C PRO A 523 -24.14 -37.71 -0.75
N ASP A 524 -24.08 -36.39 -0.58
CA ASP A 524 -23.30 -35.63 0.41
C ASP A 524 -21.77 -35.63 0.19
N ASP A 525 -21.27 -36.32 -0.84
CA ASP A 525 -19.85 -36.24 -1.20
C ASP A 525 -19.50 -34.87 -1.81
N ILE A 526 -18.40 -34.28 -1.35
CA ILE A 526 -17.77 -33.13 -2.02
C ILE A 526 -16.88 -33.67 -3.14
N VAL A 527 -17.13 -33.20 -4.35
CA VAL A 527 -16.42 -33.65 -5.54
C VAL A 527 -15.89 -32.50 -6.37
N HIS A 528 -14.73 -32.72 -6.98
CA HIS A 528 -14.19 -31.85 -8.04
C HIS A 528 -14.44 -32.57 -9.38
N VAL A 529 -15.08 -31.88 -10.32
CA VAL A 529 -15.46 -32.50 -11.60
C VAL A 529 -14.92 -31.72 -12.78
N VAL A 530 -14.52 -32.45 -13.82
CA VAL A 530 -14.03 -31.91 -15.10
C VAL A 530 -15.02 -32.26 -16.21
N ILE A 531 -15.36 -31.26 -17.01
CA ILE A 531 -16.25 -31.39 -18.17
C ILE A 531 -15.59 -30.77 -19.41
N PRO A 532 -15.87 -31.22 -20.65
CA PRO A 532 -15.13 -30.79 -21.85
C PRO A 532 -15.40 -29.34 -22.26
N LYS A 533 -16.56 -28.80 -21.88
CA LYS A 533 -16.97 -27.40 -22.16
C LYS A 533 -17.68 -26.83 -20.94
N THR A 534 -17.32 -25.60 -20.59
CA THR A 534 -18.00 -24.89 -19.49
C THR A 534 -18.36 -23.46 -19.84
N ASN A 535 -19.52 -23.03 -19.28
CA ASN A 535 -20.03 -21.65 -19.32
C ASN A 535 -20.00 -21.00 -17.94
N PHE A 536 -19.50 -21.68 -16.92
CA PHE A 536 -19.32 -21.16 -15.59
C PHE A 536 -18.12 -20.21 -15.56
N TYR A 537 -18.32 -18.99 -15.12
CA TYR A 537 -17.25 -18.03 -14.96
C TYR A 537 -16.28 -18.49 -13.85
N VAL A 538 -15.01 -18.54 -14.18
CA VAL A 538 -13.93 -18.82 -13.21
C VAL A 538 -13.57 -17.50 -12.55
N GLU A 539 -13.38 -17.49 -11.22
CA GLU A 539 -12.99 -16.29 -10.48
C GLU A 539 -11.77 -15.61 -11.07
N ALA A 540 -11.93 -14.37 -11.50
CA ALA A 540 -10.88 -13.53 -12.06
C ALA A 540 -11.28 -12.05 -12.02
N GLY A 541 -10.29 -11.13 -12.00
CA GLY A 541 -10.54 -9.69 -12.07
C GLY A 541 -11.47 -9.12 -10.98
N GLY A 542 -11.53 -9.81 -9.82
CA GLY A 542 -12.42 -9.44 -8.71
C GLY A 542 -13.86 -9.88 -8.87
N GLN A 543 -14.25 -10.50 -9.99
CA GLN A 543 -15.57 -11.12 -10.14
C GLN A 543 -15.54 -12.54 -9.58
N VAL A 544 -16.46 -12.86 -8.64
CA VAL A 544 -16.59 -14.19 -8.03
C VAL A 544 -17.06 -15.24 -9.04
N ALA A 545 -16.69 -16.51 -8.79
CA ALA A 545 -17.11 -17.64 -9.61
C ALA A 545 -18.64 -17.82 -9.64
N ASP A 546 -19.11 -18.44 -10.72
CA ASP A 546 -20.50 -18.82 -10.84
C ASP A 546 -20.83 -20.04 -9.97
N LYS A 547 -22.11 -20.13 -9.64
CA LYS A 547 -22.71 -21.30 -9.02
C LYS A 547 -23.81 -21.87 -9.91
N GLY A 548 -24.13 -23.13 -9.71
CA GLY A 548 -25.20 -23.79 -10.48
C GLY A 548 -25.30 -25.27 -10.20
N VAL A 549 -25.75 -26.03 -11.19
CA VAL A 549 -25.91 -27.48 -11.03
C VAL A 549 -25.38 -28.22 -12.27
N ILE A 550 -24.81 -29.39 -12.05
CA ILE A 550 -24.52 -30.37 -13.10
C ILE A 550 -25.45 -31.56 -12.88
N THR A 551 -26.22 -31.90 -13.88
CA THR A 551 -27.19 -33.00 -13.81
C THR A 551 -26.95 -34.02 -14.90
N SER A 552 -27.28 -35.30 -14.66
CA SER A 552 -27.29 -36.30 -15.72
C SER A 552 -28.43 -36.03 -16.72
N THR A 553 -28.20 -36.40 -18.00
CA THR A 553 -29.24 -36.40 -19.04
C THR A 553 -29.68 -37.80 -19.44
N GLY A 554 -29.04 -38.86 -18.90
CA GLY A 554 -29.30 -40.26 -19.15
C GLY A 554 -30.33 -40.86 -18.20
N GLU A 555 -30.43 -42.21 -18.18
CA GLU A 555 -31.36 -42.95 -17.32
C GLU A 555 -31.04 -42.88 -15.81
N SER A 556 -29.78 -42.63 -15.45
CA SER A 556 -29.33 -42.43 -14.08
C SER A 556 -29.60 -40.97 -13.65
N HIS A 557 -30.59 -40.74 -12.78
CA HIS A 557 -30.85 -39.40 -12.27
C HIS A 557 -29.90 -39.08 -11.11
N TRP A 558 -29.06 -38.04 -11.30
CA TRP A 558 -28.22 -37.49 -10.26
C TRP A 558 -27.98 -35.99 -10.48
N GLN A 559 -27.63 -35.29 -9.41
CA GLN A 559 -27.35 -33.88 -9.42
C GLN A 559 -26.17 -33.53 -8.47
N ILE A 560 -25.28 -32.69 -8.98
CA ILE A 560 -24.20 -32.06 -8.22
C ILE A 560 -24.51 -30.57 -8.17
N GLU A 561 -24.59 -29.99 -6.97
CA GLU A 561 -24.65 -28.54 -6.77
C GLU A 561 -23.24 -27.97 -6.80
N ILE A 562 -22.96 -27.06 -7.74
CA ILE A 562 -21.66 -26.45 -7.93
C ILE A 562 -21.60 -25.17 -7.10
N GLU A 563 -20.63 -25.13 -6.17
CA GLU A 563 -20.41 -24.04 -5.26
C GLU A 563 -19.26 -23.13 -5.69
N ASP A 564 -18.26 -23.68 -6.42
CA ASP A 564 -17.11 -22.95 -6.89
C ASP A 564 -16.55 -23.49 -8.20
N VAL A 565 -15.79 -22.67 -8.93
CA VAL A 565 -15.12 -23.03 -10.17
C VAL A 565 -13.76 -22.36 -10.22
N TRP A 566 -12.70 -23.15 -10.43
CA TRP A 566 -11.34 -22.65 -10.44
C TRP A 566 -10.49 -23.27 -11.56
N ARG A 567 -9.35 -22.68 -11.82
CA ARG A 567 -8.40 -23.11 -12.83
C ARG A 567 -7.07 -23.47 -12.16
N PRO A 568 -6.81 -24.76 -11.85
CA PRO A 568 -5.57 -25.19 -11.22
C PRO A 568 -4.34 -24.98 -12.11
N ILE A 569 -4.50 -25.20 -13.42
CA ILE A 569 -3.45 -25.02 -14.44
C ILE A 569 -4.05 -24.44 -15.73
N GLY A 570 -3.21 -23.93 -16.62
CA GLY A 570 -3.64 -23.51 -17.96
C GLY A 570 -4.32 -24.67 -18.71
N GLY A 571 -5.50 -24.39 -19.30
CA GLY A 571 -6.28 -25.39 -20.06
C GLY A 571 -7.22 -26.28 -19.22
N LEU A 572 -7.07 -26.38 -17.88
CA LEU A 572 -7.95 -27.20 -17.05
C LEU A 572 -8.86 -26.34 -16.17
N ILE A 573 -10.17 -26.57 -16.23
CA ILE A 573 -11.19 -25.92 -15.38
C ILE A 573 -11.90 -27.01 -14.57
N VAL A 574 -11.97 -26.81 -13.26
CA VAL A 574 -12.51 -27.75 -12.29
C VAL A 574 -13.71 -27.11 -11.58
N HIS A 575 -14.81 -27.84 -11.51
CA HIS A 575 -16.03 -27.45 -10.81
C HIS A 575 -16.08 -28.16 -9.47
N ILE A 576 -16.22 -27.43 -8.38
CA ILE A 576 -16.29 -27.96 -7.02
C ILE A 576 -17.74 -27.93 -6.56
N GLY A 577 -18.25 -29.04 -6.07
CA GLY A 577 -19.63 -29.12 -5.64
C GLY A 577 -19.95 -30.31 -4.76
N VAL A 578 -21.19 -30.35 -4.31
CA VAL A 578 -21.74 -31.41 -3.46
C VAL A 578 -22.74 -32.26 -4.25
N VAL A 579 -22.65 -33.57 -4.16
CA VAL A 579 -23.63 -34.50 -4.74
C VAL A 579 -24.91 -34.45 -3.89
N ILE A 580 -25.97 -33.82 -4.43
CA ILE A 580 -27.25 -33.71 -3.69
C ILE A 580 -28.22 -34.82 -3.99
N GLU A 581 -28.12 -35.49 -5.11
CA GLU A 581 -29.02 -36.58 -5.47
C GLU A 581 -28.28 -37.59 -6.37
N GLY A 582 -28.60 -38.87 -6.19
CA GLY A 582 -28.15 -39.98 -7.05
C GLY A 582 -26.69 -40.35 -6.88
N LYS A 583 -26.10 -40.94 -7.91
CA LYS A 583 -24.71 -41.42 -7.95
C LYS A 583 -24.08 -41.05 -9.28
N PRO A 584 -23.42 -39.90 -9.33
CA PRO A 584 -22.70 -39.50 -10.54
C PRO A 584 -21.57 -40.48 -10.87
N LYS A 585 -21.43 -40.76 -12.16
CA LYS A 585 -20.41 -41.68 -12.69
C LYS A 585 -19.64 -41.00 -13.83
N VAL A 586 -18.33 -41.22 -13.87
CA VAL A 586 -17.48 -40.75 -14.99
C VAL A 586 -17.96 -41.43 -16.30
N GLY A 587 -18.04 -40.61 -17.38
CA GLY A 587 -18.59 -40.99 -18.67
C GLY A 587 -20.07 -40.71 -18.87
N ASP A 588 -20.81 -40.36 -17.83
CA ASP A 588 -22.23 -40.02 -17.95
C ASP A 588 -22.43 -38.74 -18.81
N GLU A 589 -23.49 -38.75 -19.62
CA GLU A 589 -23.96 -37.55 -20.33
C GLU A 589 -24.54 -36.55 -19.33
N ILE A 590 -24.08 -35.30 -19.41
CA ILE A 590 -24.45 -34.26 -18.44
C ILE A 590 -25.01 -33.01 -19.10
N ARG A 591 -25.71 -32.25 -18.27
CA ARG A 591 -26.05 -30.86 -18.52
C ARG A 591 -25.61 -30.00 -17.35
N ALA A 592 -24.69 -29.08 -17.62
CA ALA A 592 -24.23 -28.08 -16.65
C ALA A 592 -25.04 -26.79 -16.86
N ILE A 593 -25.69 -26.31 -15.77
CA ILE A 593 -26.65 -25.20 -15.79
C ILE A 593 -26.24 -24.21 -14.69
N LEU A 594 -25.87 -23.00 -15.08
CA LEU A 594 -25.51 -21.96 -14.11
C LEU A 594 -26.74 -21.30 -13.47
N SER A 595 -26.61 -20.77 -12.28
CA SER A 595 -27.64 -20.00 -11.58
C SER A 595 -27.88 -18.66 -12.28
N HIS A 596 -28.95 -18.61 -13.11
CA HIS A 596 -29.29 -17.42 -13.91
C HIS A 596 -29.47 -16.16 -13.05
N ALA A 597 -30.20 -16.25 -11.96
CA ALA A 597 -30.48 -15.11 -11.10
C ALA A 597 -29.19 -14.52 -10.50
N ARG A 598 -28.30 -15.40 -10.00
CA ARG A 598 -26.99 -15.01 -9.45
C ARG A 598 -26.09 -14.36 -10.51
N ARG A 599 -25.98 -14.98 -11.70
CA ARG A 599 -25.20 -14.44 -12.81
C ARG A 599 -25.66 -13.04 -13.21
N TRP A 600 -26.97 -12.81 -13.30
CA TRP A 600 -27.49 -11.49 -13.65
C TRP A 600 -27.18 -10.43 -12.60
N ASP A 601 -27.24 -10.76 -11.31
CA ASP A 601 -26.88 -9.82 -10.26
C ASP A 601 -25.37 -9.49 -10.30
N ILE A 602 -24.52 -10.50 -10.54
CA ILE A 602 -23.07 -10.29 -10.74
C ILE A 602 -22.84 -9.38 -11.95
N MET A 603 -23.50 -9.62 -13.11
CA MET A 603 -23.35 -8.80 -14.31
C MET A 603 -23.77 -7.34 -14.09
N ARG A 604 -24.84 -7.10 -13.31
CA ARG A 604 -25.28 -5.75 -12.91
C ARG A 604 -24.21 -5.06 -12.09
N ASN A 605 -23.74 -5.72 -11.05
CA ASN A 605 -22.69 -5.19 -10.18
C ASN A 605 -21.38 -4.96 -10.95
N HIS A 606 -21.00 -5.86 -11.88
CA HIS A 606 -19.78 -5.69 -12.63
C HIS A 606 -19.86 -4.50 -13.60
N THR A 607 -20.95 -4.36 -14.31
CA THR A 607 -21.13 -3.21 -15.21
C THR A 607 -21.20 -1.90 -14.44
N ALA A 608 -21.85 -1.89 -13.26
CA ALA A 608 -21.88 -0.75 -12.37
C ALA A 608 -20.49 -0.37 -11.82
N THR A 609 -19.61 -1.34 -11.64
CA THR A 609 -18.21 -1.10 -11.22
C THR A 609 -17.46 -0.24 -12.23
N HIS A 610 -17.63 -0.48 -13.53
CA HIS A 610 -17.05 0.37 -14.59
C HIS A 610 -17.61 1.80 -14.57
N LEU A 611 -18.92 1.95 -14.35
CA LEU A 611 -19.53 3.27 -14.22
C LEU A 611 -19.08 3.99 -12.95
N LEU A 612 -18.94 3.27 -11.82
CA LEU A 612 -18.41 3.80 -10.58
C LEU A 612 -16.97 4.29 -10.76
N HIS A 613 -16.10 3.49 -11.38
CA HIS A 613 -14.72 3.89 -11.66
C HIS A 613 -14.65 5.17 -12.50
N ALA A 614 -15.44 5.25 -13.57
CA ALA A 614 -15.54 6.46 -14.40
C ALA A 614 -16.06 7.66 -13.60
N GLY A 615 -17.06 7.46 -12.73
CA GLY A 615 -17.60 8.49 -11.83
C GLY A 615 -16.57 9.01 -10.84
N LEU A 616 -15.83 8.11 -10.20
CA LEU A 616 -14.75 8.46 -9.28
C LEU A 616 -13.65 9.27 -9.98
N GLN A 617 -13.22 8.85 -11.17
CA GLN A 617 -12.23 9.61 -11.94
C GLN A 617 -12.74 10.98 -12.36
N ARG A 618 -14.01 11.09 -12.72
CA ARG A 618 -14.62 12.37 -13.10
C ARG A 618 -14.70 13.35 -11.94
N VAL A 619 -15.05 12.88 -10.75
CA VAL A 619 -15.27 13.72 -9.56
C VAL A 619 -13.97 14.01 -8.81
N LEU A 620 -13.10 12.99 -8.67
CA LEU A 620 -11.87 13.08 -7.86
C LEU A 620 -10.63 13.35 -8.71
N GLY A 621 -10.64 12.99 -10.00
CA GLY A 621 -9.50 13.07 -10.90
C GLY A 621 -8.96 11.70 -11.34
N GLU A 622 -8.12 11.70 -12.39
CA GLU A 622 -7.57 10.48 -13.01
C GLU A 622 -6.68 9.63 -12.08
N HIS A 623 -6.28 10.16 -10.93
CA HIS A 623 -5.54 9.42 -9.91
C HIS A 623 -6.42 8.41 -9.15
N ALA A 624 -7.75 8.53 -9.20
CA ALA A 624 -8.68 7.57 -8.61
C ALA A 624 -8.71 6.29 -9.46
N ARG A 625 -7.68 5.43 -9.28
CA ARG A 625 -7.51 4.18 -10.01
C ARG A 625 -7.86 2.99 -9.14
N GLN A 626 -8.29 1.91 -9.77
CA GLN A 626 -8.57 0.66 -9.08
C GLN A 626 -7.31 0.13 -8.39
N ALA A 627 -7.43 -0.12 -7.08
CA ALA A 627 -6.44 -0.80 -6.24
C ALA A 627 -6.91 -2.21 -5.83
N GLY A 628 -8.20 -2.48 -5.98
CA GLY A 628 -8.82 -3.77 -5.73
C GLY A 628 -10.30 -3.73 -6.08
N SER A 629 -10.90 -4.89 -6.33
CA SER A 629 -12.31 -5.02 -6.67
C SER A 629 -12.88 -6.31 -6.11
N LEU A 630 -14.16 -6.31 -5.77
CA LEU A 630 -14.97 -7.51 -5.53
C LEU A 630 -16.33 -7.29 -6.17
N VAL A 631 -16.70 -8.18 -7.06
CA VAL A 631 -18.01 -8.17 -7.72
C VAL A 631 -18.74 -9.46 -7.36
N ALA A 632 -19.67 -9.34 -6.43
CA ALA A 632 -20.51 -10.42 -5.91
C ALA A 632 -21.99 -10.19 -6.29
N PRO A 633 -22.90 -11.18 -6.11
CA PRO A 633 -24.30 -11.00 -6.46
C PRO A 633 -25.04 -10.00 -5.57
N ASP A 634 -24.62 -9.88 -4.32
CA ASP A 634 -25.25 -9.05 -3.28
C ASP A 634 -24.69 -7.62 -3.23
N ARG A 635 -23.46 -7.41 -3.68
CA ARG A 635 -22.79 -6.11 -3.66
C ARG A 635 -21.61 -6.05 -4.62
N LEU A 636 -21.16 -4.84 -4.88
CA LEU A 636 -19.83 -4.57 -5.41
C LEU A 636 -18.99 -3.81 -4.36
N ARG A 637 -17.68 -4.04 -4.40
CA ARG A 637 -16.68 -3.33 -3.63
C ARG A 637 -15.60 -2.82 -4.56
N PHE A 638 -15.24 -1.58 -4.41
CA PHE A 638 -14.23 -0.94 -5.25
C PHE A 638 -13.23 -0.20 -4.37
N ASP A 639 -12.01 -0.67 -4.38
CA ASP A 639 -10.88 -0.06 -3.68
C ASP A 639 -10.13 0.81 -4.68
N PHE A 640 -9.87 2.07 -4.35
CA PHE A 640 -9.26 3.02 -5.27
C PHE A 640 -8.27 3.94 -4.56
N THR A 641 -7.32 4.46 -5.33
CA THR A 641 -6.30 5.38 -4.85
C THR A 641 -6.88 6.77 -4.64
N HIS A 642 -6.95 7.23 -3.38
CA HIS A 642 -7.33 8.59 -3.02
C HIS A 642 -6.81 8.92 -1.62
N PRO A 643 -6.18 10.11 -1.41
CA PRO A 643 -5.49 10.41 -0.15
C PRO A 643 -6.42 10.78 1.01
N GLN A 644 -7.65 11.25 0.74
CA GLN A 644 -8.58 11.79 1.72
C GLN A 644 -9.92 11.06 1.70
N ALA A 645 -10.75 11.24 2.74
CA ALA A 645 -12.13 10.79 2.71
C ALA A 645 -12.94 11.60 1.68
N MET A 646 -13.85 10.92 0.98
CA MET A 646 -14.79 11.62 0.11
C MET A 646 -15.78 12.43 0.97
N THR A 647 -16.14 13.61 0.47
CA THR A 647 -17.23 14.37 1.07
C THR A 647 -18.58 13.80 0.69
N GLU A 648 -19.62 14.12 1.45
CA GLU A 648 -21.00 13.70 1.14
C GLU A 648 -21.45 14.18 -0.24
N GLU A 649 -21.05 15.39 -0.64
CA GLU A 649 -21.34 15.95 -1.96
C GLU A 649 -20.65 15.15 -3.08
N GLN A 650 -19.39 14.76 -2.88
CA GLN A 650 -18.65 13.94 -3.85
C GLN A 650 -19.27 12.56 -3.99
N ILE A 651 -19.70 11.93 -2.88
CA ILE A 651 -20.40 10.64 -2.92
C ILE A 651 -21.70 10.76 -3.69
N GLN A 652 -22.50 11.79 -3.42
CA GLN A 652 -23.75 12.06 -4.14
C GLN A 652 -23.54 12.35 -5.63
N GLU A 653 -22.46 13.07 -5.99
CA GLU A 653 -22.12 13.37 -7.37
C GLU A 653 -21.74 12.10 -8.14
N VAL A 654 -20.92 11.22 -7.53
CA VAL A 654 -20.57 9.91 -8.10
C VAL A 654 -21.80 9.03 -8.26
N GLU A 655 -22.65 8.92 -7.24
CA GLU A 655 -23.88 8.13 -7.28
C GLU A 655 -24.83 8.64 -8.35
N SER A 656 -25.01 9.96 -8.44
CA SER A 656 -25.82 10.60 -9.45
C SER A 656 -25.27 10.36 -10.86
N PHE A 657 -23.95 10.44 -11.06
CA PHE A 657 -23.32 10.14 -12.34
C PHE A 657 -23.62 8.71 -12.80
N VAL A 658 -23.46 7.73 -11.92
CA VAL A 658 -23.73 6.33 -12.22
C VAL A 658 -25.21 6.12 -12.56
N ASN A 659 -26.12 6.62 -11.74
CA ASN A 659 -27.56 6.48 -12.00
C ASN A 659 -28.02 7.19 -13.29
N ASN A 660 -27.43 8.34 -13.62
CA ASN A 660 -27.71 9.02 -14.90
C ASN A 660 -27.23 8.19 -16.09
N ALA A 661 -26.07 7.53 -15.99
CA ALA A 661 -25.59 6.61 -17.04
C ALA A 661 -26.48 5.35 -17.15
N ILE A 662 -27.05 4.87 -16.06
CA ILE A 662 -28.02 3.77 -16.03
C ILE A 662 -29.32 4.20 -16.72
N LEU A 663 -29.86 5.37 -16.39
CA LEU A 663 -31.08 5.92 -16.96
C LEU A 663 -30.96 6.21 -18.46
N ALA A 664 -29.78 6.55 -18.94
CA ALA A 664 -29.49 6.78 -20.35
C ALA A 664 -29.50 5.49 -21.20
N ASP A 665 -29.48 4.32 -20.56
CA ASP A 665 -29.53 2.98 -21.18
C ASP A 665 -28.54 2.79 -22.33
N TYR A 666 -27.27 3.12 -22.08
CA TYR A 666 -26.20 2.91 -23.07
C TYR A 666 -25.99 1.42 -23.35
N LYS A 667 -25.88 1.06 -24.62
CA LYS A 667 -25.46 -0.30 -25.03
C LYS A 667 -23.98 -0.49 -24.73
N LEU A 668 -23.63 -1.70 -24.35
CA LEU A 668 -22.20 -2.07 -24.19
C LEU A 668 -21.69 -2.54 -25.56
N ASP A 669 -20.56 -1.99 -25.99
CA ASP A 669 -19.80 -2.45 -27.15
C ASP A 669 -18.63 -3.29 -26.66
N ILE A 670 -18.71 -4.62 -26.85
CA ILE A 670 -17.73 -5.59 -26.38
C ILE A 670 -17.04 -6.20 -27.60
N ARG A 671 -15.71 -6.06 -27.67
CA ARG A 671 -14.92 -6.55 -28.82
C ARG A 671 -13.64 -7.22 -28.36
N HIS A 672 -13.14 -8.13 -29.18
CA HIS A 672 -11.78 -8.65 -29.07
C HIS A 672 -10.89 -7.87 -30.05
N LYS A 673 -9.77 -7.36 -29.57
CA LYS A 673 -8.81 -6.54 -30.29
C LYS A 673 -7.40 -6.91 -29.89
N SER A 674 -6.40 -6.49 -30.67
CA SER A 674 -5.02 -6.53 -30.14
C SER A 674 -4.88 -5.55 -28.98
N GLN A 675 -4.03 -5.88 -28.03
CA GLN A 675 -3.77 -5.01 -26.88
C GLN A 675 -3.27 -3.63 -27.36
N GLU A 676 -2.40 -3.58 -28.36
CA GLU A 676 -1.88 -2.33 -28.94
C GLU A 676 -3.00 -1.45 -29.52
N GLU A 677 -3.93 -2.05 -30.29
CA GLU A 677 -5.08 -1.32 -30.86
C GLU A 677 -5.97 -0.78 -29.74
N ALA A 678 -6.30 -1.60 -28.74
CA ALA A 678 -7.16 -1.21 -27.64
C ALA A 678 -6.56 -0.04 -26.84
N LEU A 679 -5.27 -0.09 -26.51
CA LEU A 679 -4.54 0.96 -25.77
C LEU A 679 -4.39 2.24 -26.62
N SER A 680 -4.12 2.11 -27.93
CA SER A 680 -4.04 3.27 -28.84
C SER A 680 -5.36 4.01 -28.98
N GLU A 681 -6.48 3.29 -28.93
CA GLU A 681 -7.82 3.87 -28.86
C GLU A 681 -8.13 4.45 -27.47
N GLY A 682 -7.21 4.23 -26.49
CA GLY A 682 -7.29 4.70 -25.12
C GLY A 682 -8.17 3.85 -24.23
N ALA A 683 -8.21 2.55 -24.43
CA ALA A 683 -8.74 1.62 -23.44
C ALA A 683 -7.88 1.66 -22.18
N MET A 684 -8.52 1.61 -21.04
CA MET A 684 -7.82 1.55 -19.76
C MET A 684 -7.53 0.08 -19.41
N ALA A 685 -6.25 -0.23 -19.22
CA ALA A 685 -5.84 -1.50 -18.64
C ALA A 685 -5.91 -1.38 -17.10
N LEU A 686 -6.52 -2.35 -16.45
CA LEU A 686 -6.57 -2.41 -15.00
C LEU A 686 -5.19 -2.79 -14.45
N PHE A 687 -4.84 -2.20 -13.33
CA PHE A 687 -3.55 -2.41 -12.70
C PHE A 687 -3.47 -3.85 -12.15
N GLY A 688 -2.41 -4.59 -12.51
CA GLY A 688 -2.12 -5.91 -11.94
C GLY A 688 -2.75 -7.09 -12.68
N GLU A 689 -3.37 -6.87 -13.86
CA GLU A 689 -3.83 -7.95 -14.72
C GLU A 689 -2.89 -8.13 -15.93
N SER A 690 -2.53 -9.38 -16.25
CA SER A 690 -1.85 -9.69 -17.50
C SER A 690 -2.83 -9.92 -18.64
N TYR A 691 -2.54 -9.26 -19.72
CA TYR A 691 -3.36 -9.34 -20.91
C TYR A 691 -2.56 -10.02 -22.03
N GLY A 692 -3.14 -11.06 -22.66
CA GLY A 692 -2.56 -11.66 -23.86
C GLY A 692 -2.59 -10.68 -25.05
N ASP A 693 -2.02 -11.13 -26.20
CA ASP A 693 -1.99 -10.34 -27.45
C ASP A 693 -3.36 -9.89 -27.93
N VAL A 694 -4.39 -10.68 -27.63
CA VAL A 694 -5.80 -10.39 -27.91
C VAL A 694 -6.52 -10.14 -26.59
N VAL A 695 -7.04 -8.93 -26.43
CA VAL A 695 -7.77 -8.49 -25.25
C VAL A 695 -9.25 -8.30 -25.53
N ARG A 696 -10.08 -8.55 -24.52
CA ARG A 696 -11.50 -8.23 -24.56
C ARG A 696 -11.70 -6.83 -24.02
N THR A 697 -12.28 -5.95 -24.83
CA THR A 697 -12.59 -4.56 -24.48
C THR A 697 -14.07 -4.41 -24.17
N VAL A 698 -14.38 -3.61 -23.14
CA VAL A 698 -15.75 -3.23 -22.76
C VAL A 698 -15.86 -1.71 -22.83
N ARG A 699 -16.68 -1.21 -23.76
CA ARG A 699 -16.93 0.21 -23.94
C ARG A 699 -18.37 0.53 -23.60
N ILE A 700 -18.57 1.58 -22.80
CA ILE A 700 -19.87 2.12 -22.41
C ILE A 700 -19.97 3.57 -22.89
N GLY A 701 -21.05 3.89 -23.61
CA GLY A 701 -21.31 5.22 -24.19
C GLY A 701 -21.00 5.28 -25.69
N ASP A 702 -21.79 6.06 -26.41
CA ASP A 702 -21.68 6.23 -27.88
C ASP A 702 -20.65 7.30 -28.25
N THR A 703 -21.08 8.53 -28.49
CA THR A 703 -20.22 9.68 -28.83
C THR A 703 -19.51 10.27 -27.62
N ALA A 704 -20.15 10.23 -26.43
CA ALA A 704 -19.55 10.56 -25.15
C ALA A 704 -19.07 9.26 -24.52
N ARG A 705 -17.80 8.99 -24.61
CA ARG A 705 -17.14 7.85 -23.98
C ARG A 705 -17.24 7.97 -22.46
N ILE A 706 -18.05 7.10 -21.82
CA ILE A 706 -18.21 7.08 -20.35
C ILE A 706 -17.14 6.21 -19.72
N SER A 707 -17.00 4.96 -20.17
CA SER A 707 -15.94 4.03 -19.76
C SER A 707 -15.45 3.24 -20.96
N TYR A 708 -14.15 2.90 -20.98
CA TYR A 708 -13.55 2.00 -21.95
C TYR A 708 -12.39 1.28 -21.32
N GLU A 709 -12.57 0.01 -21.00
CA GLU A 709 -11.64 -0.77 -20.20
C GLU A 709 -11.39 -2.16 -20.78
N LEU A 710 -10.21 -2.70 -20.51
CA LEU A 710 -9.90 -4.12 -20.74
C LEU A 710 -10.56 -4.92 -19.63
N CYS A 711 -11.48 -5.83 -19.98
CA CYS A 711 -12.21 -6.59 -18.97
C CYS A 711 -12.67 -7.95 -19.49
N GLY A 712 -12.28 -9.03 -18.77
CA GLY A 712 -12.70 -10.41 -19.02
C GLY A 712 -13.99 -10.82 -18.30
N GLY A 713 -14.63 -9.95 -17.53
CA GLY A 713 -15.81 -10.27 -16.75
C GLY A 713 -17.12 -10.34 -17.55
N THR A 714 -18.19 -10.72 -16.88
CA THR A 714 -19.52 -10.81 -17.50
C THR A 714 -20.32 -9.53 -17.29
N HIS A 715 -21.00 -9.05 -18.33
CA HIS A 715 -21.68 -7.75 -18.34
C HIS A 715 -23.12 -7.85 -18.83
N VAL A 716 -23.95 -6.87 -18.41
CA VAL A 716 -25.30 -6.70 -18.96
C VAL A 716 -25.25 -6.13 -20.38
N PRO A 717 -26.27 -6.34 -21.22
CA PRO A 717 -26.28 -5.85 -22.62
C PRO A 717 -26.40 -4.33 -22.71
N SER A 718 -27.00 -3.68 -21.72
CA SER A 718 -27.13 -2.22 -21.65
C SER A 718 -27.18 -1.75 -20.20
N THR A 719 -26.84 -0.50 -19.95
CA THR A 719 -26.75 0.04 -18.59
C THR A 719 -28.11 0.12 -17.89
N GLY A 720 -29.21 0.29 -18.61
CA GLY A 720 -30.56 0.31 -18.03
C GLY A 720 -30.95 -0.99 -17.32
N VAL A 721 -30.33 -2.13 -17.68
CA VAL A 721 -30.57 -3.43 -17.03
C VAL A 721 -29.95 -3.52 -15.63
N ILE A 722 -29.02 -2.62 -15.29
CA ILE A 722 -28.40 -2.57 -13.93
C ILE A 722 -29.48 -2.31 -12.87
N GLY A 723 -30.47 -1.46 -13.16
CA GLY A 723 -31.43 -0.95 -12.17
C GLY A 723 -30.81 0.10 -11.25
N PRO A 724 -31.45 0.46 -10.14
CA PRO A 724 -30.94 1.49 -9.24
C PRO A 724 -29.58 1.09 -8.67
N PHE A 725 -28.71 2.08 -8.49
CA PHE A 725 -27.38 1.98 -7.89
C PHE A 725 -27.34 2.84 -6.64
N LEU A 726 -26.88 2.30 -5.53
CA LEU A 726 -26.71 3.02 -4.25
C LEU A 726 -25.33 2.73 -3.65
N ILE A 727 -24.65 3.79 -3.24
CA ILE A 727 -23.44 3.68 -2.42
C ILE A 727 -23.87 3.44 -0.98
N VAL A 728 -23.38 2.34 -0.39
CA VAL A 728 -23.72 1.92 0.98
C VAL A 728 -22.72 2.47 1.98
N SER A 729 -21.44 2.47 1.62
CA SER A 729 -20.38 2.95 2.50
C SER A 729 -19.19 3.46 1.72
N GLU A 730 -18.47 4.41 2.32
CA GLU A 730 -17.16 4.88 1.91
C GLU A 730 -16.23 4.86 3.13
N GLY A 731 -15.00 4.34 2.97
CA GLY A 731 -14.08 4.22 4.09
C GLY A 731 -12.64 4.01 3.68
N SER A 732 -11.72 4.10 4.64
CA SER A 732 -10.30 3.83 4.41
C SER A 732 -10.00 2.33 4.59
N VAL A 733 -9.23 1.77 3.67
CA VAL A 733 -8.71 0.38 3.77
C VAL A 733 -7.25 0.38 4.17
N ALA A 734 -6.49 1.30 3.56
CA ALA A 734 -5.08 1.52 3.85
C ALA A 734 -4.74 3.00 3.63
N ALA A 735 -3.54 3.41 3.99
CA ALA A 735 -3.11 4.77 3.70
C ALA A 735 -3.16 5.03 2.19
N GLY A 736 -3.89 6.07 1.78
CA GLY A 736 -4.05 6.43 0.38
C GLY A 736 -4.97 5.51 -0.44
N ILE A 737 -5.62 4.52 0.17
CA ILE A 737 -6.60 3.65 -0.49
C ILE A 737 -7.95 3.80 0.21
N ARG A 738 -8.94 4.19 -0.57
CA ARG A 738 -10.33 4.31 -0.15
C ARG A 738 -11.15 3.15 -0.72
N ARG A 739 -12.22 2.79 -0.05
CA ARG A 739 -13.17 1.74 -0.43
C ARG A 739 -14.56 2.30 -0.55
N VAL A 740 -15.21 2.03 -1.67
CA VAL A 740 -16.66 2.21 -1.82
C VAL A 740 -17.31 0.83 -1.91
N GLU A 741 -18.36 0.62 -1.12
CA GLU A 741 -19.28 -0.50 -1.30
C GLU A 741 -20.62 0.02 -1.82
N ALA A 742 -21.16 -0.67 -2.83
CA ALA A 742 -22.41 -0.30 -3.44
C ALA A 742 -23.24 -1.53 -3.81
N VAL A 743 -24.52 -1.30 -4.02
CA VAL A 743 -25.51 -2.32 -4.40
C VAL A 743 -26.27 -1.88 -5.65
N THR A 744 -26.71 -2.85 -6.45
CA THR A 744 -27.51 -2.59 -7.67
C THR A 744 -28.78 -3.41 -7.72
N GLY A 745 -29.67 -3.06 -8.63
CA GLY A 745 -30.84 -3.85 -9.02
C GLY A 745 -31.65 -4.30 -7.81
N ARG A 746 -31.76 -5.63 -7.58
CA ARG A 746 -32.57 -6.20 -6.50
C ARG A 746 -32.05 -5.80 -5.12
N GLY A 747 -30.73 -5.85 -4.90
CA GLY A 747 -30.16 -5.47 -3.63
C GLY A 747 -30.41 -3.99 -3.27
N ALA A 748 -30.33 -3.11 -4.27
CA ALA A 748 -30.67 -1.70 -4.10
C ALA A 748 -32.17 -1.50 -3.78
N LEU A 749 -33.05 -2.23 -4.48
CA LEU A 749 -34.49 -2.17 -4.20
C LEU A 749 -34.84 -2.66 -2.79
N GLU A 750 -34.22 -3.74 -2.34
CA GLU A 750 -34.39 -4.27 -0.97
C GLU A 750 -33.95 -3.23 0.07
N LEU A 751 -32.80 -2.59 -0.16
CA LEU A 751 -32.30 -1.53 0.72
C LEU A 751 -33.27 -0.32 0.76
N ILE A 752 -33.75 0.14 -0.37
CA ILE A 752 -34.74 1.24 -0.48
C ILE A 752 -36.02 0.86 0.28
N GLN A 753 -36.54 -0.37 0.09
CA GLN A 753 -37.73 -0.85 0.76
C GLN A 753 -37.53 -0.89 2.29
N LYS A 754 -36.41 -1.42 2.76
CA LYS A 754 -36.06 -1.45 4.17
C LYS A 754 -35.96 -0.05 4.79
N GLN A 755 -35.32 0.88 4.11
CA GLN A 755 -35.23 2.28 4.55
C GLN A 755 -36.64 2.91 4.64
N ARG A 756 -37.47 2.70 3.62
CA ARG A 756 -38.86 3.20 3.59
C ARG A 756 -39.72 2.59 4.69
N GLU A 757 -39.60 1.28 4.94
CA GLU A 757 -40.29 0.63 6.06
C GLU A 757 -39.86 1.19 7.41
N THR A 758 -38.58 1.45 7.58
CA THR A 758 -38.02 2.05 8.79
C THR A 758 -38.59 3.46 9.02
N LEU A 759 -38.59 4.30 7.98
CA LEU A 759 -39.16 5.65 8.07
C LEU A 759 -40.66 5.59 8.39
N LYS A 760 -41.41 4.69 7.73
CA LYS A 760 -42.82 4.49 7.99
C LYS A 760 -43.10 3.98 9.43
N HIS A 761 -42.28 3.09 9.94
CA HIS A 761 -42.38 2.60 11.32
C HIS A 761 -42.06 3.74 12.31
N LEU A 762 -41.04 4.54 12.08
CA LEU A 762 -40.70 5.67 12.92
C LEU A 762 -41.80 6.75 12.91
N SER A 763 -42.34 7.09 11.73
CA SER A 763 -43.45 8.06 11.63
C SER A 763 -44.70 7.60 12.36
N HIS A 764 -45.03 6.31 12.24
CA HIS A 764 -46.15 5.73 12.99
C HIS A 764 -45.92 5.75 14.52
N ARG A 765 -44.72 5.38 14.96
CA ARG A 765 -44.34 5.38 16.39
C ARG A 765 -44.33 6.78 16.99
N LEU A 766 -43.93 7.78 16.22
CA LEU A 766 -43.92 9.18 16.64
C LEU A 766 -45.22 9.93 16.35
N THR A 767 -46.25 9.23 15.81
CA THR A 767 -47.57 9.75 15.50
C THR A 767 -47.46 11.02 14.58
N THR A 768 -46.68 10.90 13.51
CA THR A 768 -46.44 11.96 12.52
C THR A 768 -46.39 11.38 11.12
N THR A 769 -46.22 12.21 10.09
CA THR A 769 -45.98 11.81 8.71
C THR A 769 -44.48 11.76 8.41
N GLU A 770 -44.06 11.03 7.36
CA GLU A 770 -42.64 10.85 7.02
C GLU A 770 -41.94 12.20 6.76
N ASP A 771 -42.62 13.13 6.11
CA ASP A 771 -42.16 14.49 5.79
C ASP A 771 -42.01 15.42 7.00
N LYS A 772 -42.60 15.07 8.15
CA LYS A 772 -42.54 15.81 9.39
C LYS A 772 -41.80 15.11 10.52
N LEU A 773 -41.07 14.04 10.19
CA LEU A 773 -40.31 13.28 11.19
C LEU A 773 -39.25 14.14 11.90
N GLU A 774 -38.50 14.90 11.13
CA GLU A 774 -37.46 15.79 11.62
C GLU A 774 -38.05 16.84 12.59
N GLU A 775 -39.09 17.56 12.15
CA GLU A 775 -39.78 18.53 12.96
C GLU A 775 -40.31 17.92 14.27
N ARG A 776 -40.83 16.67 14.21
CA ARG A 776 -41.34 15.98 15.41
C ARG A 776 -40.23 15.57 16.37
N ILE A 777 -39.10 15.13 15.85
CA ILE A 777 -37.93 14.77 16.66
C ILE A 777 -37.38 16.03 17.35
N ASP A 778 -37.23 17.15 16.62
CA ASP A 778 -36.77 18.43 17.17
C ASP A 778 -37.69 18.91 18.29
N HIS A 779 -39.00 18.84 18.06
CA HIS A 779 -39.98 19.19 19.09
C HIS A 779 -39.86 18.30 20.35
N MET A 780 -39.61 16.99 20.18
CA MET A 780 -39.39 16.09 21.32
C MET A 780 -38.09 16.39 22.07
N ILE A 781 -37.05 16.81 21.35
CA ILE A 781 -35.79 17.23 21.97
C ILE A 781 -36.03 18.51 22.79
N GLU A 782 -36.74 19.51 22.25
CA GLU A 782 -37.11 20.71 22.97
C GLU A 782 -37.98 20.44 24.21
N GLU A 783 -38.99 19.57 24.06
CA GLU A 783 -39.88 19.17 25.18
C GLU A 783 -39.07 18.45 26.26
N ARG A 784 -38.13 17.58 25.90
CA ARG A 784 -37.24 16.92 26.86
C ARG A 784 -36.39 17.92 27.62
N ASP A 785 -35.80 18.89 26.90
CA ASP A 785 -34.94 19.90 27.51
C ASP A 785 -35.73 20.85 28.44
N GLN A 786 -36.96 21.21 28.03
CA GLN A 786 -37.86 21.98 28.89
C GLN A 786 -38.24 21.21 30.15
N LEU A 787 -38.66 19.94 30.05
CA LEU A 787 -38.98 19.10 31.19
C LEU A 787 -37.78 18.90 32.12
N GLN A 788 -36.56 18.76 31.54
CA GLN A 788 -35.33 18.67 32.33
C GLN A 788 -35.06 19.97 33.09
N TRP A 789 -35.28 21.12 32.43
CA TRP A 789 -35.15 22.45 33.06
C TRP A 789 -36.20 22.66 34.17
N GLU A 790 -37.45 22.30 33.93
CA GLU A 790 -38.52 22.36 34.94
C GLU A 790 -38.21 21.48 36.14
N LYS A 791 -37.76 20.24 35.92
CA LYS A 791 -37.30 19.31 36.96
C LYS A 791 -36.18 19.94 37.81
N ASN A 792 -35.13 20.48 37.14
CA ASN A 792 -34.01 21.11 37.85
C ASN A 792 -34.49 22.33 38.67
N ARG A 793 -35.38 23.15 38.12
CA ARG A 793 -35.98 24.31 38.81
C ARG A 793 -36.79 23.85 40.02
N TYR A 794 -37.59 22.79 39.88
CA TYR A 794 -38.35 22.25 40.99
C TYR A 794 -37.44 21.74 42.12
N HIS A 795 -36.39 21.01 41.78
CA HIS A 795 -35.40 20.57 42.77
C HIS A 795 -34.71 21.76 43.47
N LEU A 796 -34.40 22.80 42.75
CA LEU A 796 -33.80 24.01 43.33
C LEU A 796 -34.74 24.67 44.31
N LEU A 797 -36.02 24.86 43.94
CA LEU A 797 -37.02 25.45 44.81
C LEU A 797 -37.26 24.62 46.09
N GLN A 798 -37.29 23.30 45.97
CA GLN A 798 -37.37 22.38 47.11
C GLN A 798 -36.13 22.50 48.02
N ALA A 799 -34.95 22.58 47.41
CA ALA A 799 -33.69 22.76 48.15
C ALA A 799 -33.67 24.07 48.93
N GLU A 800 -34.10 25.16 48.28
CA GLU A 800 -34.20 26.48 48.91
C GLU A 800 -35.21 26.50 50.07
N ALA A 801 -36.41 25.89 49.85
CA ALA A 801 -37.43 25.77 50.90
C ALA A 801 -36.96 24.93 52.09
N ALA A 802 -36.31 23.80 51.83
CA ALA A 802 -35.71 22.98 52.85
C ALA A 802 -34.60 23.68 53.61
N PHE A 803 -33.74 24.48 52.87
CA PHE A 803 -32.72 25.28 53.51
C PHE A 803 -33.27 26.38 54.42
N GLN A 804 -34.31 27.11 54.00
CA GLN A 804 -34.98 28.14 54.80
C GLN A 804 -35.71 27.58 56.01
N ALA A 805 -36.10 26.31 56.03
CA ALA A 805 -36.74 25.64 57.15
C ALA A 805 -35.73 25.14 58.19
N LEU A 806 -34.43 25.21 57.92
CA LEU A 806 -33.41 24.83 58.89
C LEU A 806 -33.28 25.91 59.98
N GLU A 807 -33.23 25.48 61.21
CA GLU A 807 -33.02 26.36 62.34
C GLU A 807 -31.53 26.59 62.60
N VAL A 808 -31.16 27.86 62.79
CA VAL A 808 -29.80 28.26 63.18
C VAL A 808 -29.66 28.09 64.67
N GLU A 809 -28.78 27.23 65.11
CA GLU A 809 -28.44 27.02 66.51
C GLU A 809 -27.24 27.90 66.91
N GLU A 810 -27.31 28.49 68.04
CA GLU A 810 -26.19 29.25 68.58
C GLU A 810 -25.30 28.34 69.43
N ILE A 811 -24.13 27.92 68.96
CA ILE A 811 -23.21 27.06 69.68
C ILE A 811 -21.99 27.90 70.12
N ARG A 812 -21.86 28.15 71.45
CA ARG A 812 -20.81 28.97 72.00
C ARG A 812 -20.73 30.40 71.42
N GLY A 813 -21.91 31.01 71.12
CA GLY A 813 -21.99 32.32 70.55
C GLY A 813 -21.74 32.39 69.02
N ILE A 814 -21.68 31.27 68.32
CA ILE A 814 -21.51 31.25 66.88
C ILE A 814 -22.79 30.63 66.25
N PRO A 815 -23.42 31.35 65.31
CA PRO A 815 -24.50 30.77 64.49
C PRO A 815 -24.02 29.58 63.70
N THR A 816 -24.65 28.41 63.95
CA THR A 816 -24.33 27.15 63.30
C THR A 816 -25.63 26.60 62.67
N LEU A 817 -25.59 26.39 61.33
CA LEU A 817 -26.66 25.81 60.59
C LEU A 817 -26.23 24.40 60.11
N ARG A 818 -27.04 23.39 60.42
CA ARG A 818 -26.81 22.05 59.99
C ARG A 818 -28.13 21.39 59.56
N GLY A 819 -28.08 20.69 58.45
CA GLY A 819 -29.30 20.00 58.00
C GLY A 819 -29.14 19.16 56.76
N VAL A 820 -30.17 18.38 56.51
CA VAL A 820 -30.27 17.58 55.27
C VAL A 820 -31.15 18.30 54.28
N ILE A 821 -30.64 18.56 53.10
CA ILE A 821 -31.37 19.09 51.97
C ILE A 821 -31.68 17.91 51.03
N PRO A 822 -32.95 17.51 50.87
CA PRO A 822 -33.32 16.30 50.10
C PRO A 822 -32.95 16.44 48.61
N ASP A 823 -32.52 15.37 48.00
CA ASP A 823 -32.34 15.18 46.52
C ASP A 823 -31.65 16.34 45.80
N THR A 824 -30.60 16.87 46.40
CA THR A 824 -29.91 18.09 45.94
C THR A 824 -28.49 17.75 45.48
N ASN A 825 -28.11 18.30 44.37
CA ASN A 825 -26.73 18.13 43.82
C ASN A 825 -25.72 19.04 44.55
N MET A 826 -24.44 18.75 44.31
CA MET A 826 -23.32 19.44 44.95
C MET A 826 -23.32 20.96 44.64
N GLU A 827 -23.63 21.31 43.39
CA GLU A 827 -23.66 22.73 42.95
C GLU A 827 -24.69 23.54 43.72
N THR A 828 -25.89 23.01 43.93
CA THR A 828 -26.92 23.67 44.71
C THR A 828 -26.53 23.78 46.18
N LEU A 829 -25.91 22.73 46.77
CA LEU A 829 -25.42 22.80 48.15
C LEU A 829 -24.33 23.90 48.34
N LEU A 830 -23.47 24.04 47.35
CA LEU A 830 -22.47 25.12 47.35
C LEU A 830 -23.11 26.50 47.27
N ASN A 831 -24.09 26.67 46.38
CA ASN A 831 -24.83 27.95 46.26
C ASN A 831 -25.58 28.32 47.56
N LEU A 832 -26.21 27.32 48.21
CA LEU A 832 -26.83 27.55 49.52
C LEU A 832 -25.79 27.87 50.61
N SER A 833 -24.61 27.30 50.54
CA SER A 833 -23.50 27.62 51.45
C SER A 833 -22.98 29.04 51.26
N ASP A 834 -22.97 29.56 50.03
CA ASP A 834 -22.63 30.93 49.73
C ASP A 834 -23.67 31.91 50.21
N GLN A 835 -24.98 31.59 50.10
CA GLN A 835 -26.09 32.38 50.68
C GLN A 835 -25.91 32.49 52.18
N PHE A 836 -25.63 31.40 52.92
CA PHE A 836 -25.41 31.44 54.35
C PHE A 836 -24.24 32.36 54.75
N ARG A 837 -23.09 32.24 54.06
CA ARG A 837 -21.90 33.08 54.32
C ARG A 837 -22.12 34.57 54.03
N ASN A 838 -23.02 34.91 53.10
CA ASN A 838 -23.39 36.29 52.83
C ASN A 838 -24.40 36.84 53.89
N GLN A 839 -25.22 35.96 54.46
CA GLN A 839 -26.21 36.36 55.46
C GLN A 839 -25.60 36.46 56.84
N TYR A 840 -24.66 35.64 57.20
CA TYR A 840 -24.05 35.60 58.53
C TYR A 840 -22.60 36.07 58.49
N PRO A 841 -22.25 37.21 59.17
CA PRO A 841 -20.88 37.74 59.18
C PRO A 841 -19.89 36.80 59.93
N SER A 842 -20.42 35.98 60.86
CA SER A 842 -19.71 34.94 61.59
C SER A 842 -20.62 33.71 61.72
N GLY A 843 -20.21 32.54 61.20
CA GLY A 843 -21.06 31.34 61.26
C GLY A 843 -20.45 30.10 60.59
N ILE A 844 -21.00 28.97 61.01
CA ILE A 844 -20.63 27.63 60.47
C ILE A 844 -21.86 26.99 59.83
N LEU A 845 -21.69 26.43 58.66
CA LEU A 845 -22.73 25.69 57.95
C LEU A 845 -22.23 24.26 57.63
N VAL A 846 -23.12 23.29 57.82
CA VAL A 846 -22.91 21.94 57.31
C VAL A 846 -24.22 21.46 56.67
N LEU A 847 -24.21 21.31 55.35
CA LEU A 847 -25.33 20.74 54.62
C LEU A 847 -25.00 19.33 54.12
N ALA A 848 -26.02 18.50 54.19
CA ALA A 848 -25.97 17.15 53.72
C ALA A 848 -27.07 16.92 52.69
N SER A 849 -26.83 16.10 51.70
CA SER A 849 -27.83 15.62 50.73
C SER A 849 -27.53 14.16 50.31
N SER A 850 -28.42 13.61 49.57
CA SER A 850 -28.27 12.29 48.97
C SER A 850 -28.62 12.40 47.49
N GLN A 851 -27.70 12.01 46.61
CA GLN A 851 -27.94 11.96 45.18
C GLN A 851 -27.63 10.56 44.67
N GLU A 852 -28.59 9.91 44.04
CA GLU A 852 -28.47 8.52 43.54
C GLU A 852 -28.01 7.53 44.64
N GLY A 853 -28.47 7.74 45.90
CA GLY A 853 -28.10 6.88 47.01
C GLY A 853 -26.69 7.13 47.60
N ARG A 854 -26.01 8.20 47.19
CA ARG A 854 -24.71 8.58 47.72
C ARG A 854 -24.80 9.86 48.55
N PRO A 855 -24.16 9.87 49.73
CA PRO A 855 -24.10 11.09 50.56
C PRO A 855 -23.28 12.19 49.88
N LEU A 856 -23.80 13.43 49.89
CA LEU A 856 -23.09 14.64 49.53
C LEU A 856 -23.10 15.54 50.79
N LEU A 857 -21.94 16.09 51.08
CA LEU A 857 -21.69 16.93 52.23
C LEU A 857 -20.97 18.22 51.89
N VAL A 858 -21.39 19.36 52.40
CA VAL A 858 -20.71 20.63 52.27
C VAL A 858 -20.56 21.26 53.66
N ALA A 859 -19.34 21.66 54.01
CA ALA A 859 -19.08 22.49 55.20
C ALA A 859 -18.57 23.85 54.76
N ALA A 860 -19.13 24.90 55.31
CA ALA A 860 -18.67 26.28 55.08
C ALA A 860 -18.48 27.02 56.39
N MET A 861 -17.51 27.92 56.40
CA MET A 861 -17.20 28.81 57.53
C MET A 861 -16.89 30.19 57.02
N THR A 862 -17.19 31.18 57.85
CA THR A 862 -16.81 32.57 57.59
C THR A 862 -15.34 32.80 57.83
N LYS A 863 -14.75 33.86 57.22
CA LYS A 863 -13.32 34.16 57.27
C LYS A 863 -12.81 34.42 58.68
N ASP A 864 -13.58 35.14 59.49
CA ASP A 864 -13.25 35.45 60.88
C ASP A 864 -13.05 34.20 61.74
N LEU A 865 -13.80 33.13 61.48
CA LEU A 865 -13.62 31.85 62.19
C LEU A 865 -12.39 31.09 61.71
N VAL A 866 -12.04 31.22 60.45
CA VAL A 866 -10.78 30.64 59.93
C VAL A 866 -9.58 31.38 60.49
N GLU A 867 -9.64 32.71 60.66
CA GLU A 867 -8.59 33.50 61.33
C GLU A 867 -8.41 33.12 62.81
N ARG A 868 -9.51 32.62 63.44
CA ARG A 868 -9.48 32.08 64.82
C ARG A 868 -8.98 30.61 64.88
N GLY A 869 -8.50 30.04 63.75
CA GLY A 869 -7.90 28.71 63.69
C GLY A 869 -8.86 27.57 63.40
N LEU A 870 -10.14 27.82 63.07
CA LEU A 870 -11.08 26.82 62.65
C LEU A 870 -10.94 26.52 61.15
N SER A 871 -11.32 25.30 60.71
CA SER A 871 -11.18 24.86 59.32
C SER A 871 -12.39 24.02 58.87
N ALA A 872 -13.03 24.41 57.79
CA ALA A 872 -14.10 23.61 57.16
C ALA A 872 -13.58 22.27 56.69
N ILE A 873 -12.30 22.18 56.37
CA ILE A 873 -11.67 20.90 55.95
C ILE A 873 -11.66 19.93 57.13
N ASP A 874 -11.30 20.37 58.32
CA ASP A 874 -11.22 19.48 59.46
C ASP A 874 -12.61 19.09 59.98
N LEU A 875 -13.58 20.02 59.91
CA LEU A 875 -14.98 19.74 60.20
C LEU A 875 -15.55 18.71 59.24
N ILE A 876 -15.38 18.92 57.92
CA ILE A 876 -15.96 18.01 56.92
C ILE A 876 -15.38 16.62 56.98
N LYS A 877 -14.12 16.43 57.32
CA LYS A 877 -13.49 15.12 57.48
C LYS A 877 -14.12 14.33 58.63
N VAL A 878 -14.46 14.97 59.74
CA VAL A 878 -15.13 14.34 60.88
C VAL A 878 -16.56 13.94 60.53
N VAL A 879 -17.28 14.81 59.82
CA VAL A 879 -18.64 14.56 59.36
C VAL A 879 -18.65 13.44 58.28
N ALA A 880 -17.73 13.46 57.34
CA ALA A 880 -17.65 12.48 56.22
C ALA A 880 -17.26 11.09 56.72
N ALA A 881 -16.44 10.99 57.76
CA ALA A 881 -16.06 9.69 58.35
C ALA A 881 -17.27 8.88 58.81
N GLU A 882 -18.33 9.49 59.35
CA GLU A 882 -19.55 8.81 59.79
C GLU A 882 -20.33 8.14 58.64
N VAL A 883 -20.28 8.75 57.43
CA VAL A 883 -20.94 8.23 56.24
C VAL A 883 -20.00 7.35 55.37
N GLY A 884 -18.88 6.95 55.94
CA GLY A 884 -17.88 6.14 55.24
C GLY A 884 -17.26 6.83 54.05
N GLY A 885 -16.98 8.09 54.18
CA GLY A 885 -16.45 8.95 53.11
C GLY A 885 -15.26 9.77 53.50
N GLY A 886 -14.81 10.60 52.56
CA GLY A 886 -13.69 11.57 52.74
C GLY A 886 -13.97 12.85 51.98
N GLY A 887 -13.30 13.91 52.42
CA GLY A 887 -13.50 15.24 51.85
C GLY A 887 -12.28 16.12 51.93
N GLY A 888 -12.37 17.26 51.24
CA GLY A 888 -11.35 18.30 51.22
C GLY A 888 -11.85 19.58 50.64
N GLY A 889 -10.99 20.58 50.54
CA GLY A 889 -11.37 21.87 50.03
C GLY A 889 -10.44 22.98 50.51
N ARG A 890 -11.04 24.12 50.86
CA ARG A 890 -10.36 25.29 51.46
C ARG A 890 -10.81 25.47 52.93
N PRO A 891 -10.03 26.10 53.76
CA PRO A 891 -10.46 26.33 55.15
C PRO A 891 -11.81 27.00 55.32
N THR A 892 -12.28 27.80 54.33
CA THR A 892 -13.59 28.45 54.34
C THR A 892 -14.72 27.63 53.72
N LEU A 893 -14.39 26.59 52.93
CA LEU A 893 -15.38 25.80 52.16
C LEU A 893 -14.81 24.44 51.83
N ALA A 894 -15.39 23.38 52.29
CA ALA A 894 -14.98 22.01 52.03
C ALA A 894 -16.18 21.14 51.64
N GLN A 895 -15.94 20.15 50.83
CA GLN A 895 -16.94 19.21 50.32
C GLN A 895 -16.48 17.76 50.53
N ALA A 896 -17.45 16.88 50.69
CA ALA A 896 -17.18 15.47 50.87
C ALA A 896 -18.30 14.61 50.26
N GLY A 897 -17.96 13.36 49.98
CA GLY A 897 -18.91 12.31 49.65
C GLY A 897 -18.81 11.14 50.62
N GLY A 898 -19.73 10.22 50.53
CA GLY A 898 -19.74 8.98 51.37
C GLY A 898 -20.37 7.82 50.67
N SER A 899 -20.48 6.70 51.38
CA SER A 899 -21.08 5.48 50.88
C SER A 899 -22.41 5.10 51.59
N ASP A 900 -22.74 5.72 52.74
CA ASP A 900 -23.91 5.34 53.56
C ASP A 900 -24.78 6.53 53.88
N THR A 901 -25.87 6.71 53.11
CA THR A 901 -26.85 7.80 53.29
C THR A 901 -27.70 7.68 54.56
N SER A 902 -27.85 6.48 55.15
CA SER A 902 -28.63 6.28 56.36
C SER A 902 -27.98 6.92 57.57
N LYS A 903 -26.72 7.20 57.52
CA LYS A 903 -25.92 7.81 58.58
C LYS A 903 -25.83 9.33 58.50
N LEU A 904 -26.47 10.00 57.51
CA LEU A 904 -26.44 11.46 57.35
C LEU A 904 -26.91 12.21 58.64
N PRO A 905 -27.99 11.77 59.36
CA PRO A 905 -28.36 12.41 60.59
C PRO A 905 -27.29 12.33 61.68
N ALA A 906 -26.70 11.17 61.89
CA ALA A 906 -25.63 10.92 62.85
C ALA A 906 -24.37 11.73 62.51
N ALA A 907 -24.05 11.86 61.20
CA ALA A 907 -22.95 12.66 60.73
C ALA A 907 -23.13 14.16 61.05
N LEU A 908 -24.37 14.69 60.92
CA LEU A 908 -24.69 16.07 61.28
C LEU A 908 -24.67 16.35 62.80
N GLU A 909 -24.93 15.34 63.68
CA GLU A 909 -24.79 15.46 65.12
C GLU A 909 -23.33 15.68 65.57
N ARG A 910 -22.35 15.19 64.78
CA ARG A 910 -20.91 15.42 65.01
C ARG A 910 -20.51 16.89 64.91
N VAL A 911 -21.26 17.69 64.16
CA VAL A 911 -20.99 19.11 63.98
C VAL A 911 -21.02 19.85 65.33
N GLU A 912 -22.01 19.63 66.15
CA GLU A 912 -22.13 20.30 67.47
C GLU A 912 -20.96 19.89 68.39
N ALA A 913 -20.66 18.62 68.49
CA ALA A 913 -19.54 18.13 69.31
C ALA A 913 -18.21 18.69 68.82
N TRP A 914 -17.99 18.79 67.51
CA TRP A 914 -16.78 19.35 66.94
C TRP A 914 -16.64 20.84 67.24
N VAL A 915 -17.74 21.62 67.05
CA VAL A 915 -17.75 23.06 67.32
C VAL A 915 -17.48 23.34 68.84
N ARG A 916 -18.11 22.56 69.77
CA ARG A 916 -17.88 22.71 71.23
C ARG A 916 -16.46 22.37 71.63
N THR A 917 -15.74 21.52 70.89
CA THR A 917 -14.38 21.08 71.23
C THR A 917 -13.31 22.05 70.72
N HIS A 918 -13.55 22.74 69.59
CA HIS A 918 -12.59 23.59 68.91
C HIS A 918 -12.77 25.09 69.16
N LEU A 919 -13.85 25.45 69.87
CA LEU A 919 -14.04 26.81 70.36
C LEU A 919 -13.82 26.84 71.89
N PRO A 920 -12.94 27.71 72.35
CA PRO A 920 -12.63 27.84 73.77
C PRO A 920 -13.83 28.26 74.64
#